data_c8df3499631ac5011776734c2b594592
#
_entry.id   c8df3499631ac5011776734c2b594592
#
_cell.length_a   1.000
_cell.length_b   1.000
_cell.length_c   1.000
_cell.angle_alpha   90.00
_cell.angle_beta   90.00
_cell.angle_gamma   90.00
#
_symmetry.space_group_name_H-M   'P 1'
#
loop_
_entity.id
_entity.type
_entity.pdbx_description
1 polymer ?
#
loop_
_entity_poly.entity_id
_entity_poly.type
_entity_poly.pdbx_seq_one_letter_code
_entity_poly.pdbx_strand_id
1 'polypeptide(L)'
;MKRALSLILVLAMALGLLAGCVPPQDPTTAPTVPTTAPTTPTTQPTEPEENLSDIPDGHNQLVIYWDRKDGLDTAAFWIWPEGGNGQGYPVEADAYGCKTVVNIADSVKRVGFIACYGCSATSGSSWIGGTKDVDADRFVDMTSRRVTIYLKSGDENIYSSSNGGSDDVAKNFKMAAMTGFTTIKYTVTPAVKVTSLDQIKVYEGDRQIPVTALSSLNNKVISGELTLGETLDISKTYEIEIPGYGRKAVIPTTVFDSQEFIDNYTYSGNDLGAYIDGSATTFKVWAPTASKVVLNLYSAGNGGSAIANVEMVKGEKGVWSHTAETCGHGTYYTYTVTTSAGTQETPDPYARAAGVNGNRSMVVDLSKTNPENWAKDKVISLDSYTDAVIWEIHVRDFSNKIESSQYKGKYLAFTEQGLVNEHGISVGVDYLLELGITHVHLLPVYDFGSVDEANPGFNWGYDPKNYNVPEGSYSTDPFNGEVRIKEFKQMVQALHNVGIGVIMDVVYNHTYDANSSFNKIVPYYYYRYNPDGTNTNASGCGNDTASERYMFGKFMVDSVSYWASEYNLDGFRFDLMGLHDLATMDAVEDAVHKINPNAIIYGEGWTMGSTIGGVPQANQGQIGKIEKVEDSAGAVSVFSDAIRDGLKGSVFEALGKGYINGAAASNVSKVQFGINGGSGTGVSWKVPGAAVINYMSAHDNNTLWDKLAMANADATVEQRLAMNRLGAVILMISKGTPFWQAGEEMLRSKPDGKGGFDENSYSSSDEVNNIVWNALAPNSDALRMMSYYQGLIAMRKEYEIFRGAEDVTITFTNLSGGAMSCLFENGKGQKALVVLNPSETALTYALDGKWNLVADATHAGTAVLAEESGSVTVDACSAKVYVN
;
A
#
# COMPACT_ATOMS: atom_id res chain seq x y z
N MET A 1 26.39 20.68 2.08
CA MET A 1 25.77 20.42 0.75
C MET A 1 25.29 18.98 0.54
N LYS A 2 25.80 17.94 1.20
CA LYS A 2 25.30 16.56 1.02
C LYS A 2 24.06 16.19 1.87
N ARG A 3 23.65 16.98 2.85
CA ARG A 3 22.45 16.74 3.66
C ARG A 3 21.18 17.43 3.12
N ALA A 4 21.33 18.39 2.22
CA ALA A 4 20.19 19.09 1.59
C ALA A 4 19.61 18.33 0.37
N LEU A 5 20.40 17.45 -0.27
CA LEU A 5 19.91 16.67 -1.40
C LEU A 5 19.04 15.48 -0.99
N SER A 6 19.26 14.93 0.22
CA SER A 6 18.45 13.80 0.69
C SER A 6 17.03 14.20 1.12
N LEU A 7 16.83 15.46 1.54
CA LEU A 7 15.50 15.95 1.91
C LEU A 7 14.63 16.28 0.68
N ILE A 8 15.27 16.70 -0.41
CA ILE A 8 14.57 17.01 -1.67
C ILE A 8 14.09 15.73 -2.38
N LEU A 9 14.80 14.62 -2.21
CA LEU A 9 14.41 13.33 -2.81
C LEU A 9 13.20 12.69 -2.11
N VAL A 10 13.08 12.87 -0.80
CA VAL A 10 11.92 12.38 -0.02
C VAL A 10 10.66 13.20 -0.35
N LEU A 11 10.80 14.49 -0.63
CA LEU A 11 9.65 15.34 -1.03
C LEU A 11 9.14 15.05 -2.44
N ALA A 12 10.01 14.59 -3.34
CA ALA A 12 9.62 14.22 -4.71
C ALA A 12 8.86 12.89 -4.76
N MET A 13 9.15 11.95 -3.84
CA MET A 13 8.40 10.69 -3.73
C MET A 13 6.96 10.90 -3.20
N ALA A 14 6.74 11.91 -2.35
CA ALA A 14 5.41 12.23 -1.84
C ALA A 14 4.49 12.90 -2.86
N LEU A 15 5.04 13.52 -3.91
CA LEU A 15 4.28 14.26 -4.93
C LEU A 15 3.81 13.41 -6.10
N GLY A 16 4.37 12.23 -6.31
CA GLY A 16 3.98 11.30 -7.38
C GLY A 16 2.83 10.36 -7.00
N LEU A 17 2.51 10.22 -5.72
CA LEU A 17 1.51 9.27 -5.21
C LEU A 17 0.15 9.90 -4.83
N LEU A 18 -0.02 11.21 -5.00
CA LEU A 18 -1.22 11.93 -4.54
C LEU A 18 -2.43 11.90 -5.49
N ALA A 19 -2.45 11.02 -6.48
CA ALA A 19 -3.53 11.01 -7.48
C ALA A 19 -4.37 9.71 -7.45
N GLY A 20 -4.72 9.16 -6.30
CA GLY A 20 -5.38 7.90 -6.44
C GLY A 20 -6.25 7.29 -5.37
N CYS A 21 -6.75 8.01 -4.40
CA CYS A 21 -7.77 7.45 -3.49
C CYS A 21 -8.86 8.50 -3.19
N VAL A 22 -9.86 8.62 -4.04
CA VAL A 22 -11.09 9.37 -3.74
C VAL A 22 -12.28 8.43 -3.95
N PRO A 23 -13.06 8.13 -2.89
CA PRO A 23 -14.24 7.29 -3.02
C PRO A 23 -15.40 8.01 -3.70
N PRO A 24 -16.25 7.32 -4.47
CA PRO A 24 -17.50 7.87 -4.99
C PRO A 24 -18.54 7.99 -3.87
N GLN A 25 -19.26 9.10 -3.86
CA GLN A 25 -20.38 9.35 -2.94
C GLN A 25 -21.66 8.67 -3.43
N ASP A 26 -22.34 8.01 -2.50
CA ASP A 26 -23.71 7.51 -2.68
C ASP A 26 -24.73 8.48 -2.05
N PRO A 27 -25.84 8.82 -2.72
CA PRO A 27 -26.83 9.73 -2.18
C PRO A 27 -28.04 8.98 -1.64
N THR A 28 -28.22 8.87 -0.33
CA THR A 28 -29.55 8.57 0.22
C THR A 28 -29.82 9.27 1.56
N THR A 29 -30.83 10.07 1.48
CA THR A 29 -31.74 10.74 2.43
C THR A 29 -31.87 10.13 3.83
N ALA A 30 -31.73 11.03 4.82
CA ALA A 30 -32.09 10.79 6.22
C ALA A 30 -33.56 11.16 6.51
N PRO A 31 -34.21 10.50 7.48
CA PRO A 31 -35.47 10.97 8.05
C PRO A 31 -35.25 11.71 9.38
N THR A 32 -35.95 12.82 9.49
CA THR A 32 -36.04 13.73 10.63
C THR A 32 -36.88 13.16 11.78
N VAL A 33 -36.48 13.42 13.03
CA VAL A 33 -37.37 13.32 14.21
C VAL A 33 -37.12 14.52 15.15
N PRO A 34 -38.14 15.08 15.84
CA PRO A 34 -38.16 16.45 16.28
C PRO A 34 -37.70 16.71 17.71
N THR A 35 -37.16 17.90 17.88
CA THR A 35 -36.72 18.54 19.12
C THR A 35 -37.86 19.04 19.99
N THR A 36 -37.70 19.00 21.31
CA THR A 36 -38.29 19.95 22.22
C THR A 36 -37.32 20.40 23.31
N ALA A 37 -37.10 21.69 23.40
CA ALA A 37 -36.36 22.38 24.46
C ALA A 37 -37.26 22.74 25.64
N PRO A 38 -36.67 23.14 26.80
CA PRO A 38 -36.89 24.51 27.22
C PRO A 38 -35.68 25.22 27.90
N THR A 39 -35.48 26.40 27.51
CA THR A 39 -35.17 27.73 28.13
C THR A 39 -34.98 27.79 29.67
N THR A 40 -34.08 28.65 30.23
CA THR A 40 -33.82 30.08 30.12
C THR A 40 -32.64 30.55 30.98
N PRO A 41 -32.26 31.85 31.10
CA PRO A 41 -30.99 32.38 30.68
C PRO A 41 -30.14 32.97 31.83
N THR A 42 -28.84 33.19 31.55
CA THR A 42 -28.03 34.08 32.39
C THR A 42 -27.25 35.04 31.50
N THR A 43 -27.43 36.32 31.68
CA THR A 43 -26.85 37.45 30.97
C THR A 43 -25.42 37.73 31.36
N GLN A 44 -24.55 37.89 30.39
CA GLN A 44 -23.24 38.54 30.48
C GLN A 44 -23.12 39.66 29.42
N PRO A 45 -22.25 40.67 29.60
CA PRO A 45 -22.36 41.95 28.88
C PRO A 45 -22.02 41.79 27.39
N THR A 46 -22.87 42.44 26.59
CA THR A 46 -22.82 42.45 25.13
C THR A 46 -21.62 43.23 24.60
N GLU A 47 -20.78 42.57 23.81
CA GLU A 47 -20.01 43.18 22.73
C GLU A 47 -20.96 43.68 21.65
N PRO A 48 -20.58 44.67 20.79
CA PRO A 48 -21.48 45.20 19.77
C PRO A 48 -21.93 44.05 18.85
N GLU A 49 -23.24 43.95 18.62
CA GLU A 49 -23.84 42.93 17.72
C GLU A 49 -23.19 43.00 16.36
N GLU A 50 -22.41 41.96 16.04
CA GLU A 50 -21.89 41.74 14.67
C GLU A 50 -23.08 41.50 13.74
N ASN A 51 -23.14 42.21 12.63
CA ASN A 51 -24.17 41.97 11.62
C ASN A 51 -23.93 40.63 10.94
N LEU A 52 -24.69 39.63 11.28
CA LEU A 52 -24.60 38.28 10.75
C LEU A 52 -25.65 37.97 9.67
N SER A 53 -26.33 39.01 9.16
CA SER A 53 -27.41 38.84 8.17
C SER A 53 -26.94 38.41 6.78
N ASP A 54 -25.65 38.47 6.52
CA ASP A 54 -25.00 38.04 5.31
C ASP A 54 -24.65 36.52 5.31
N ILE A 55 -24.85 35.85 6.44
CA ILE A 55 -24.59 34.42 6.56
C ILE A 55 -25.89 33.66 6.27
N PRO A 56 -25.90 32.73 5.27
CA PRO A 56 -27.09 31.94 4.96
C PRO A 56 -27.55 31.08 6.14
N ASP A 57 -28.84 30.81 6.21
CA ASP A 57 -29.40 29.90 7.21
C ASP A 57 -28.76 28.49 7.09
N GLY A 58 -28.49 27.85 8.23
CA GLY A 58 -27.81 26.55 8.28
C GLY A 58 -26.32 26.62 7.99
N HIS A 59 -25.72 27.82 7.97
CA HIS A 59 -24.27 27.97 7.75
C HIS A 59 -23.62 28.82 8.83
N ASN A 60 -22.35 28.54 9.07
CA ASN A 60 -21.38 29.42 9.70
C ASN A 60 -20.51 30.05 8.62
N GLN A 61 -19.76 31.09 8.96
CA GLN A 61 -18.89 31.79 8.02
C GLN A 61 -17.44 31.82 8.57
N LEU A 62 -16.50 31.40 7.74
CA LEU A 62 -15.07 31.53 7.99
C LEU A 62 -14.53 32.68 7.13
N VAL A 63 -13.90 33.67 7.77
CA VAL A 63 -13.21 34.78 7.12
C VAL A 63 -11.72 34.65 7.39
N ILE A 64 -10.92 34.46 6.35
CA ILE A 64 -9.48 34.34 6.44
C ILE A 64 -8.83 35.57 5.80
N TYR A 65 -8.09 36.33 6.57
CA TYR A 65 -7.22 37.39 6.10
C TYR A 65 -5.78 36.89 5.99
N TRP A 66 -5.10 37.26 4.91
CA TRP A 66 -3.70 36.87 4.67
C TRP A 66 -2.92 38.13 4.25
N ASP A 67 -1.76 38.39 4.84
CA ASP A 67 -0.95 39.61 4.61
C ASP A 67 -0.26 39.65 3.24
N ARG A 68 -0.55 38.70 2.35
CA ARG A 68 -0.04 38.65 1.00
C ARG A 68 -0.64 39.74 0.10
N LYS A 69 0.22 40.48 -0.60
CA LYS A 69 -0.18 41.60 -1.46
C LYS A 69 0.14 41.41 -2.93
N ASP A 70 0.96 40.39 -3.28
CA ASP A 70 1.44 40.07 -4.63
C ASP A 70 0.92 38.75 -5.14
N GLY A 71 0.80 38.65 -6.48
CA GLY A 71 0.37 37.40 -7.13
C GLY A 71 -1.03 36.93 -6.75
N LEU A 72 -1.95 37.85 -6.45
CA LEU A 72 -3.30 37.51 -5.94
C LEU A 72 -4.18 36.82 -6.98
N ASP A 73 -3.89 36.98 -8.26
CA ASP A 73 -4.56 36.30 -9.37
C ASP A 73 -4.31 34.79 -9.39
N THR A 74 -3.21 34.36 -8.78
CA THR A 74 -2.82 32.93 -8.63
C THR A 74 -2.73 32.50 -7.17
N ALA A 75 -3.27 33.30 -6.23
CA ALA A 75 -3.33 32.95 -4.81
C ALA A 75 -4.73 32.46 -4.43
N ALA A 76 -4.78 31.42 -3.60
CA ALA A 76 -6.03 30.81 -3.17
C ALA A 76 -5.88 30.06 -1.84
N PHE A 77 -7.01 29.74 -1.23
CA PHE A 77 -7.09 28.80 -0.12
C PHE A 77 -7.68 27.49 -0.60
N TRP A 78 -7.05 26.38 -0.21
CA TRP A 78 -7.66 25.06 -0.25
C TRP A 78 -8.28 24.80 1.12
N ILE A 79 -9.59 24.61 1.19
CA ILE A 79 -10.35 24.54 2.46
C ILE A 79 -11.19 23.27 2.46
N TRP A 80 -11.19 22.53 3.58
CA TRP A 80 -11.99 21.33 3.75
C TRP A 80 -12.61 21.24 5.16
N PRO A 81 -13.85 20.74 5.29
CA PRO A 81 -14.38 20.31 6.58
C PRO A 81 -13.59 19.12 7.10
N GLU A 82 -13.32 19.02 8.38
CA GLU A 82 -12.63 17.87 8.97
C GLU A 82 -13.37 16.57 8.58
N GLY A 83 -12.66 15.61 7.96
CA GLY A 83 -13.24 14.38 7.42
C GLY A 83 -13.99 14.51 6.09
N GLY A 84 -13.89 15.66 5.40
CA GLY A 84 -14.55 15.90 4.11
C GLY A 84 -13.59 16.34 3.00
N ASN A 85 -14.14 16.46 1.80
CA ASN A 85 -13.38 16.87 0.62
C ASN A 85 -13.05 18.36 0.62
N GLY A 86 -11.88 18.71 0.10
CA GLY A 86 -11.43 20.08 -0.06
C GLY A 86 -12.02 20.79 -1.28
N GLN A 87 -12.00 22.12 -1.22
CA GLN A 87 -12.36 22.99 -2.32
C GLN A 87 -11.44 24.21 -2.36
N GLY A 88 -11.09 24.66 -3.57
CA GLY A 88 -10.32 25.88 -3.80
C GLY A 88 -11.19 27.13 -3.71
N TYR A 89 -10.70 28.16 -3.00
CA TYR A 89 -11.34 29.46 -2.85
C TYR A 89 -10.36 30.58 -3.22
N PRO A 90 -10.68 31.43 -4.22
CA PRO A 90 -9.82 32.54 -4.60
C PRO A 90 -9.76 33.57 -3.48
N VAL A 91 -8.70 34.39 -3.49
CA VAL A 91 -8.56 35.53 -2.60
C VAL A 91 -9.02 36.83 -3.27
N GLU A 92 -9.50 37.75 -2.48
CA GLU A 92 -9.80 39.14 -2.88
C GLU A 92 -8.81 40.09 -2.19
N ALA A 93 -8.39 41.14 -2.88
CA ALA A 93 -7.52 42.16 -2.30
C ALA A 93 -8.20 42.85 -1.10
N ASP A 94 -7.47 43.09 -0.03
CA ASP A 94 -7.94 43.73 1.20
C ASP A 94 -6.88 44.68 1.78
N ALA A 95 -7.28 45.54 2.71
CA ALA A 95 -6.35 46.43 3.39
C ALA A 95 -5.26 45.75 4.18
N TYR A 96 -5.52 44.52 4.71
CA TYR A 96 -4.53 43.70 5.39
C TYR A 96 -3.54 43.05 4.39
N GLY A 97 -4.02 42.68 3.23
CA GLY A 97 -3.32 42.05 2.13
C GLY A 97 -4.34 41.43 1.19
N CYS A 98 -4.87 40.28 1.52
CA CYS A 98 -6.00 39.68 0.84
C CYS A 98 -6.88 38.89 1.82
N LYS A 99 -8.09 38.54 1.38
CA LYS A 99 -9.01 37.72 2.18
C LYS A 99 -9.80 36.75 1.35
N THR A 100 -10.35 35.74 2.02
CA THR A 100 -11.43 34.93 1.48
C THR A 100 -12.53 34.77 2.52
N VAL A 101 -13.76 34.55 2.04
CA VAL A 101 -14.95 34.35 2.89
C VAL A 101 -15.66 33.10 2.44
N VAL A 102 -15.86 32.16 3.35
CA VAL A 102 -16.41 30.84 3.05
C VAL A 102 -17.60 30.55 3.97
N ASN A 103 -18.72 30.19 3.39
CA ASN A 103 -19.88 29.72 4.14
C ASN A 103 -19.76 28.19 4.28
N ILE A 104 -19.83 27.71 5.51
CA ILE A 104 -19.58 26.33 5.91
C ILE A 104 -20.82 25.81 6.64
N ALA A 105 -21.29 24.61 6.34
CA ALA A 105 -22.47 24.07 7.00
C ALA A 105 -22.30 24.11 8.54
N ASP A 106 -23.33 24.50 9.28
CA ASP A 106 -23.30 24.69 10.73
C ASP A 106 -23.04 23.40 11.53
N SER A 107 -23.23 22.24 10.87
CA SER A 107 -22.85 20.92 11.39
C SER A 107 -21.33 20.72 11.47
N VAL A 108 -20.54 21.44 10.65
CA VAL A 108 -19.08 21.36 10.63
C VAL A 108 -18.51 22.14 11.81
N LYS A 109 -17.76 21.46 12.66
CA LYS A 109 -17.17 22.07 13.87
C LYS A 109 -15.71 22.46 13.69
N ARG A 110 -15.01 21.89 12.72
CA ARG A 110 -13.61 22.17 12.45
C ARG A 110 -13.34 22.19 10.95
N VAL A 111 -12.47 23.09 10.52
CA VAL A 111 -12.12 23.30 9.11
C VAL A 111 -10.61 23.31 8.96
N GLY A 112 -10.10 22.49 8.05
CA GLY A 112 -8.72 22.53 7.60
C GLY A 112 -8.53 23.50 6.44
N PHE A 113 -7.36 24.15 6.34
CA PHE A 113 -7.04 24.99 5.20
C PHE A 113 -5.54 25.08 4.91
N ILE A 114 -5.23 25.31 3.64
CA ILE A 114 -3.89 25.58 3.11
C ILE A 114 -3.95 26.90 2.33
N ALA A 115 -3.05 27.84 2.62
CA ALA A 115 -2.84 29.02 1.77
C ALA A 115 -1.80 28.67 0.70
N CYS A 116 -2.13 28.95 -0.57
CA CYS A 116 -1.28 28.63 -1.72
C CYS A 116 -1.11 29.85 -2.62
N TYR A 117 0.02 29.92 -3.33
CA TYR A 117 0.29 30.92 -4.36
C TYR A 117 0.94 30.29 -5.60
N GLY A 118 0.84 30.96 -6.76
CA GLY A 118 1.25 30.34 -8.03
C GLY A 118 0.39 29.12 -8.39
N CYS A 119 -0.88 29.14 -7.99
CA CYS A 119 -1.82 28.06 -8.23
C CYS A 119 -2.15 27.93 -9.72
N SER A 120 -2.32 26.73 -10.21
CA SER A 120 -2.76 26.44 -11.57
C SER A 120 -4.26 26.72 -11.76
N ALA A 121 -5.04 26.69 -10.68
CA ALA A 121 -6.43 27.12 -10.59
C ALA A 121 -6.66 27.73 -9.21
N THR A 122 -7.59 28.69 -9.09
CA THR A 122 -7.91 29.34 -7.80
C THR A 122 -9.23 28.87 -7.22
N SER A 123 -9.99 28.06 -7.94
CA SER A 123 -11.27 27.51 -7.47
C SER A 123 -11.53 26.15 -8.10
N GLY A 124 -12.30 25.31 -7.42
CA GLY A 124 -12.71 23.99 -7.88
C GLY A 124 -12.57 22.90 -6.81
N SER A 125 -13.11 21.73 -7.09
CA SER A 125 -13.07 20.57 -6.19
C SER A 125 -11.84 19.67 -6.37
N SER A 126 -10.99 19.95 -7.36
CA SER A 126 -9.69 19.32 -7.52
C SER A 126 -8.59 20.18 -6.91
N TRP A 127 -7.51 19.58 -6.45
CA TRP A 127 -6.37 20.30 -5.87
C TRP A 127 -5.91 21.46 -6.80
N ILE A 128 -5.82 22.66 -6.23
CA ILE A 128 -5.55 23.89 -6.96
C ILE A 128 -4.09 24.07 -7.39
N GLY A 129 -3.20 23.18 -6.95
CA GLY A 129 -1.75 23.26 -7.23
C GLY A 129 -1.09 24.44 -6.52
N GLY A 130 0.10 24.82 -7.00
CA GLY A 130 0.85 25.96 -6.46
C GLY A 130 1.78 25.61 -5.30
N THR A 131 2.41 26.64 -4.74
CA THR A 131 3.32 26.54 -3.59
C THR A 131 2.53 26.82 -2.32
N LYS A 132 2.62 25.94 -1.33
CA LYS A 132 2.06 26.18 0.01
C LYS A 132 2.82 27.33 0.68
N ASP A 133 2.09 28.19 1.38
CA ASP A 133 2.66 29.31 2.17
C ASP A 133 3.47 28.79 3.36
N VAL A 134 2.98 27.70 3.97
CA VAL A 134 3.67 26.91 5.02
C VAL A 134 3.45 25.44 4.76
N ASP A 135 4.35 24.58 5.22
CA ASP A 135 4.26 23.13 4.97
C ASP A 135 3.11 22.49 5.74
N ALA A 136 2.83 22.99 6.94
CA ALA A 136 1.80 22.44 7.82
C ALA A 136 0.38 22.82 7.38
N ASP A 137 -0.53 21.83 7.40
CA ASP A 137 -1.96 22.07 7.30
C ASP A 137 -2.44 22.78 8.57
N ARG A 138 -3.23 23.85 8.39
CA ARG A 138 -3.77 24.66 9.50
C ARG A 138 -5.24 24.36 9.70
N PHE A 139 -5.67 24.34 10.96
CA PHE A 139 -7.06 24.07 11.33
C PHE A 139 -7.64 25.17 12.20
N VAL A 140 -8.93 25.41 12.04
CA VAL A 140 -9.69 26.39 12.85
C VAL A 140 -11.00 25.75 13.29
N ASP A 141 -11.33 25.93 14.59
CA ASP A 141 -12.60 25.47 15.15
C ASP A 141 -13.69 26.52 14.89
N MET A 142 -14.83 26.09 14.38
CA MET A 142 -16.01 26.94 14.10
C MET A 142 -16.79 27.18 15.40
N THR A 143 -16.25 28.02 16.29
CA THR A 143 -16.77 28.29 17.64
C THR A 143 -17.92 29.29 17.70
N SER A 144 -18.19 29.99 16.60
CA SER A 144 -19.24 31.01 16.47
C SER A 144 -19.78 31.02 15.06
N ARG A 145 -20.91 31.70 14.84
CA ARG A 145 -21.54 31.83 13.51
C ARG A 145 -20.63 32.53 12.48
N ARG A 146 -19.73 33.41 12.92
CA ARG A 146 -18.62 33.95 12.12
C ARG A 146 -17.31 33.79 12.88
N VAL A 147 -16.33 33.13 12.22
CA VAL A 147 -14.96 33.03 12.74
C VAL A 147 -14.04 33.78 11.81
N THR A 148 -13.30 34.74 12.35
CA THR A 148 -12.33 35.56 11.61
C THR A 148 -10.93 35.29 12.08
N ILE A 149 -10.03 34.98 11.14
CA ILE A 149 -8.63 34.70 11.41
C ILE A 149 -7.72 35.52 10.49
N TYR A 150 -6.50 35.74 10.95
CA TYR A 150 -5.46 36.47 10.25
C TYR A 150 -4.21 35.62 10.11
N LEU A 151 -3.58 35.62 8.94
CA LEU A 151 -2.38 34.85 8.63
C LEU A 151 -1.27 35.81 8.22
N LYS A 152 -0.02 35.43 8.56
CA LYS A 152 1.18 36.06 8.05
C LYS A 152 1.90 35.07 7.12
N SER A 153 2.37 35.57 5.99
CA SER A 153 3.09 34.74 5.01
C SER A 153 4.32 34.11 5.64
N GLY A 154 4.45 32.79 5.46
CA GLY A 154 5.54 31.99 6.03
C GLY A 154 5.45 31.72 7.53
N ASP A 155 4.33 32.09 8.19
CA ASP A 155 4.11 31.84 9.63
C ASP A 155 3.00 30.81 9.82
N GLU A 156 3.28 29.72 10.52
CA GLU A 156 2.30 28.65 10.80
C GLU A 156 1.20 29.07 11.78
N ASN A 157 1.41 30.17 12.53
CA ASN A 157 0.43 30.62 13.52
C ASN A 157 -0.82 31.21 12.84
N ILE A 158 -1.96 31.02 13.52
CA ILE A 158 -3.24 31.66 13.20
C ILE A 158 -3.46 32.78 14.23
N TYR A 159 -3.77 33.98 13.79
CA TYR A 159 -3.96 35.12 14.65
C TYR A 159 -5.43 35.50 14.74
N SER A 160 -5.86 35.97 15.92
CA SER A 160 -7.23 36.45 16.14
C SER A 160 -7.40 37.93 15.79
N SER A 161 -6.31 38.65 15.54
CA SER A 161 -6.34 40.07 15.16
C SER A 161 -5.33 40.41 14.08
N SER A 162 -5.56 41.51 13.35
CA SER A 162 -4.66 42.03 12.30
C SER A 162 -3.30 42.49 12.84
N ASN A 163 -3.16 42.77 14.12
CA ASN A 163 -1.91 43.26 14.72
C ASN A 163 -0.92 42.11 14.95
N GLY A 164 -1.38 40.85 15.06
CA GLY A 164 -0.59 39.64 15.07
C GLY A 164 0.55 39.62 16.09
N GLY A 165 0.32 40.06 17.32
CA GLY A 165 1.27 39.94 18.44
C GLY A 165 1.26 38.53 19.02
N SER A 166 2.26 38.21 19.87
CA SER A 166 2.33 36.88 20.52
C SER A 166 1.12 36.53 21.39
N ASP A 167 0.37 37.56 21.82
CA ASP A 167 -0.84 37.40 22.61
C ASP A 167 -2.12 37.32 21.73
N ASP A 168 -2.00 37.59 20.44
CA ASP A 168 -3.09 37.56 19.45
C ASP A 168 -3.15 36.23 18.67
N VAL A 169 -2.27 35.29 18.95
CA VAL A 169 -2.34 33.94 18.35
C VAL A 169 -3.65 33.29 18.77
N ALA A 170 -4.45 32.91 17.78
CA ALA A 170 -5.73 32.27 18.04
C ALA A 170 -5.53 31.01 18.89
N LYS A 171 -6.29 30.92 19.97
CA LYS A 171 -6.22 29.79 20.88
C LYS A 171 -6.81 28.56 20.21
N ASN A 172 -5.98 27.53 20.06
CA ASN A 172 -6.35 26.27 19.47
C ASN A 172 -5.96 25.12 20.42
N PHE A 173 -6.94 24.32 20.79
CA PHE A 173 -6.72 23.09 21.54
C PHE A 173 -6.44 21.97 20.53
N LYS A 174 -5.15 21.77 20.19
CA LYS A 174 -4.74 20.84 19.11
C LYS A 174 -5.12 19.40 19.43
N MET A 175 -4.75 18.88 20.62
CA MET A 175 -4.98 17.49 20.98
C MET A 175 -5.10 17.29 22.49
N ALA A 176 -5.89 16.30 22.90
CA ALA A 176 -5.83 15.69 24.22
C ALA A 176 -5.81 14.16 24.04
N ALA A 177 -4.79 13.51 24.59
CA ALA A 177 -4.58 12.06 24.45
C ALA A 177 -4.41 11.39 25.80
N MET A 178 -5.07 10.25 25.98
CA MET A 178 -4.78 9.33 27.08
C MET A 178 -3.41 8.69 26.85
N THR A 179 -2.47 8.90 27.76
CA THR A 179 -1.10 8.35 27.68
C THR A 179 -0.90 7.15 28.62
N GLY A 180 -1.79 6.98 29.55
CA GLY A 180 -1.89 5.86 30.48
C GLY A 180 -3.26 5.86 31.15
N PHE A 181 -3.56 4.86 31.96
CA PHE A 181 -4.88 4.75 32.60
C PHE A 181 -5.13 5.81 33.69
N THR A 182 -4.12 6.57 34.07
CA THR A 182 -4.24 7.69 35.02
C THR A 182 -3.62 8.98 34.47
N THR A 183 -3.25 9.02 33.18
CA THR A 183 -2.53 10.17 32.59
C THR A 183 -3.14 10.64 31.28
N ILE A 184 -3.22 11.96 31.11
CA ILE A 184 -3.67 12.63 29.89
C ILE A 184 -2.65 13.68 29.50
N LYS A 185 -2.19 13.65 28.25
CA LYS A 185 -1.34 14.68 27.65
C LYS A 185 -2.20 15.62 26.78
N TYR A 186 -1.94 16.90 26.89
CA TYR A 186 -2.57 17.90 26.03
C TYR A 186 -1.55 18.67 25.21
N THR A 187 -2.01 19.21 24.06
CA THR A 187 -1.24 20.13 23.22
C THR A 187 -2.13 21.30 22.79
N VAL A 188 -1.66 22.51 22.97
CA VAL A 188 -2.36 23.78 22.69
C VAL A 188 -1.45 24.75 21.94
N THR A 189 -2.06 25.74 21.27
CA THR A 189 -1.37 26.87 20.66
C THR A 189 -2.23 28.12 20.87
N PRO A 190 -1.66 29.23 21.35
CA PRO A 190 -0.30 29.45 21.89
C PRO A 190 -0.06 28.73 23.20
N ALA A 191 1.15 28.85 23.75
CA ALA A 191 1.48 28.25 25.04
C ALA A 191 0.61 28.77 26.19
N VAL A 192 0.15 27.87 27.06
CA VAL A 192 -0.66 28.16 28.25
C VAL A 192 0.21 28.11 29.50
N LYS A 193 -0.09 28.99 30.48
CA LYS A 193 0.48 28.89 31.84
C LYS A 193 -0.66 28.55 32.81
N VAL A 194 -0.57 27.39 33.44
CA VAL A 194 -1.46 26.93 34.50
C VAL A 194 -0.74 27.13 35.83
N THR A 195 -1.36 27.83 36.75
CA THR A 195 -0.76 28.19 38.07
C THR A 195 -1.36 27.40 39.24
N SER A 196 -2.49 26.74 39.02
CA SER A 196 -3.17 25.90 40.02
C SER A 196 -3.88 24.74 39.29
N LEU A 197 -3.96 23.55 39.92
CA LEU A 197 -4.59 22.34 39.35
C LEU A 197 -6.08 22.52 39.12
N ASP A 198 -6.77 23.35 39.89
CA ASP A 198 -8.19 23.63 39.72
C ASP A 198 -8.55 24.41 38.42
N GLN A 199 -7.55 24.99 37.77
CA GLN A 199 -7.73 25.64 36.49
C GLN A 199 -7.88 24.66 35.34
N ILE A 200 -7.38 23.41 35.47
CA ILE A 200 -7.59 22.35 34.48
C ILE A 200 -8.60 21.36 35.05
N LYS A 201 -9.56 21.02 34.23
CA LYS A 201 -10.62 20.09 34.63
C LYS A 201 -10.71 18.95 33.63
N VAL A 202 -10.95 17.76 34.17
CA VAL A 202 -11.22 16.56 33.36
C VAL A 202 -12.62 16.06 33.69
N TYR A 203 -13.36 15.65 32.69
CA TYR A 203 -14.75 15.23 32.84
C TYR A 203 -15.02 13.86 32.23
N GLU A 204 -15.90 13.08 32.86
CA GLU A 204 -16.66 11.98 32.29
C GLU A 204 -18.12 12.39 32.26
N GLY A 205 -18.62 12.82 31.10
CA GLY A 205 -19.91 13.51 31.02
C GLY A 205 -19.94 14.77 31.89
N ASP A 206 -20.82 14.82 32.86
CA ASP A 206 -20.92 15.95 33.83
C ASP A 206 -20.07 15.72 35.11
N ARG A 207 -19.51 14.52 35.31
CA ARG A 207 -18.71 14.17 36.47
C ARG A 207 -17.27 14.68 36.29
N GLN A 208 -16.82 15.51 37.20
CA GLN A 208 -15.43 15.96 37.21
C GLN A 208 -14.52 14.89 37.84
N ILE A 209 -13.39 14.58 37.17
CA ILE A 209 -12.34 13.69 37.64
C ILE A 209 -11.26 14.52 38.33
N PRO A 210 -10.79 14.16 39.53
CA PRO A 210 -9.75 14.91 40.23
C PRO A 210 -8.42 14.88 39.45
N VAL A 211 -7.83 16.05 39.24
CA VAL A 211 -6.44 16.21 38.77
C VAL A 211 -5.52 16.33 39.97
N THR A 212 -4.53 15.44 40.11
CA THR A 212 -3.62 15.39 41.27
C THR A 212 -2.24 15.95 40.99
N ALA A 213 -1.82 15.99 39.70
CA ALA A 213 -0.58 16.61 39.26
C ALA A 213 -0.66 17.12 37.82
N LEU A 214 0.23 18.08 37.51
CA LEU A 214 0.46 18.62 36.17
C LEU A 214 1.95 18.82 35.97
N SER A 215 2.54 18.18 34.95
CA SER A 215 3.99 18.26 34.64
C SER A 215 4.47 19.68 34.35
N SER A 216 3.60 20.53 33.83
CA SER A 216 3.87 21.89 33.37
C SER A 216 3.38 22.97 34.36
N LEU A 217 3.03 22.59 35.60
CA LEU A 217 2.49 23.55 36.60
C LEU A 217 3.44 24.73 36.78
N ASN A 218 2.90 25.96 36.70
CA ASN A 218 3.61 27.24 36.75
C ASN A 218 4.52 27.57 35.54
N ASN A 219 4.62 26.68 34.55
CA ASN A 219 5.36 26.91 33.30
C ASN A 219 4.43 27.30 32.15
N LYS A 220 4.87 28.20 31.27
CA LYS A 220 4.16 28.54 30.02
C LYS A 220 4.63 27.57 28.95
N VAL A 221 3.78 26.62 28.55
CA VAL A 221 4.10 25.51 27.61
C VAL A 221 2.98 25.28 26.61
N ILE A 222 3.34 24.71 25.47
CA ILE A 222 2.38 24.26 24.45
C ILE A 222 1.83 22.86 24.74
N SER A 223 2.47 22.07 25.61
CA SER A 223 2.05 20.72 25.97
C SER A 223 2.35 20.43 27.44
N GLY A 224 1.43 19.74 28.11
CA GLY A 224 1.60 19.27 29.49
C GLY A 224 0.89 17.94 29.68
N GLU A 225 1.29 17.22 30.74
CA GLU A 225 0.71 15.94 31.13
C GLU A 225 0.09 16.03 32.50
N LEU A 226 -1.15 15.58 32.61
CA LEU A 226 -1.95 15.50 33.84
C LEU A 226 -1.80 14.11 34.46
N THR A 227 -1.75 14.07 35.79
CA THR A 227 -2.02 12.84 36.57
C THR A 227 -3.39 12.97 37.23
N LEU A 228 -4.19 11.93 37.11
CA LEU A 228 -5.55 11.89 37.65
C LEU A 228 -5.59 11.13 38.98
N GLY A 229 -6.61 11.39 39.76
CA GLY A 229 -6.82 10.74 41.07
C GLY A 229 -7.53 9.38 40.97
N GLU A 230 -7.91 8.95 39.78
CA GLU A 230 -8.58 7.68 39.55
C GLU A 230 -8.16 7.09 38.18
N THR A 231 -8.36 5.78 38.03
CA THR A 231 -8.10 5.04 36.81
C THR A 231 -9.23 5.27 35.79
N LEU A 232 -8.86 5.63 34.57
CA LEU A 232 -9.78 5.82 33.46
C LEU A 232 -10.20 4.47 32.86
N ASP A 233 -11.45 4.38 32.42
CA ASP A 233 -11.99 3.28 31.65
C ASP A 233 -11.89 3.61 30.14
N ILE A 234 -11.11 2.84 29.38
CA ILE A 234 -10.89 3.08 27.93
C ILE A 234 -12.17 2.92 27.08
N SER A 235 -13.26 2.40 27.64
CA SER A 235 -14.54 2.29 26.96
C SER A 235 -15.44 3.51 27.09
N LYS A 236 -14.97 4.51 27.87
CA LYS A 236 -15.71 5.73 28.16
C LYS A 236 -15.15 6.94 27.44
N THR A 237 -15.94 7.99 27.39
CA THR A 237 -15.56 9.28 26.80
C THR A 237 -15.15 10.26 27.89
N TYR A 238 -14.02 10.92 27.68
CA TYR A 238 -13.50 11.95 28.57
C TYR A 238 -13.26 13.24 27.82
N GLU A 239 -13.37 14.37 28.53
CA GLU A 239 -13.04 15.69 28.03
C GLU A 239 -12.08 16.39 28.99
N ILE A 240 -11.16 17.18 28.46
CA ILE A 240 -10.31 18.08 29.24
C ILE A 240 -10.68 19.54 28.92
N GLU A 241 -10.76 20.37 29.94
CA GLU A 241 -11.00 21.81 29.83
C GLU A 241 -9.76 22.59 30.32
N ILE A 242 -9.27 23.48 29.46
CA ILE A 242 -8.13 24.35 29.75
C ILE A 242 -8.58 25.81 29.65
N PRO A 243 -8.19 26.70 30.61
CA PRO A 243 -8.59 28.08 30.63
C PRO A 243 -8.33 28.83 29.32
N GLY A 244 -9.39 29.31 28.71
CA GLY A 244 -9.33 30.04 27.45
C GLY A 244 -9.17 29.21 26.16
N TYR A 245 -9.07 27.86 26.26
CA TYR A 245 -9.06 26.94 25.11
C TYR A 245 -10.35 26.13 25.01
N GLY A 246 -11.22 26.17 26.01
CA GLY A 246 -12.45 25.40 26.05
C GLY A 246 -12.21 23.92 26.38
N ARG A 247 -13.15 23.06 25.95
CA ARG A 247 -13.12 21.62 26.15
C ARG A 247 -12.66 20.89 24.88
N LYS A 248 -11.90 19.80 25.07
CA LYS A 248 -11.46 18.90 24.02
C LYS A 248 -11.66 17.46 24.44
N ALA A 249 -12.21 16.64 23.55
CA ALA A 249 -12.30 15.21 23.76
C ALA A 249 -10.90 14.58 23.91
N VAL A 250 -10.77 13.65 24.84
CA VAL A 250 -9.54 12.88 25.07
C VAL A 250 -9.59 11.60 24.22
N ILE A 251 -8.64 11.45 23.32
CA ILE A 251 -8.55 10.29 22.44
C ILE A 251 -7.55 9.26 22.99
N PRO A 252 -7.84 7.95 22.89
CA PRO A 252 -6.99 6.91 23.48
C PRO A 252 -5.88 6.47 22.50
N THR A 253 -5.02 7.38 22.05
CA THR A 253 -3.97 7.03 21.07
C THR A 253 -2.75 6.38 21.72
N THR A 254 -2.12 7.04 22.69
CA THR A 254 -0.83 6.64 23.24
C THR A 254 -0.95 5.62 24.37
N VAL A 255 -2.12 5.56 25.03
CA VAL A 255 -2.37 4.54 26.07
C VAL A 255 -2.21 3.12 25.53
N PHE A 256 -2.45 2.90 24.26
CA PHE A 256 -2.29 1.61 23.59
C PHE A 256 -0.84 1.10 23.58
N ASP A 257 0.12 1.99 23.70
CA ASP A 257 1.54 1.66 23.72
C ASP A 257 2.07 1.48 25.17
N SER A 258 1.20 1.65 26.17
CA SER A 258 1.54 1.42 27.59
C SER A 258 1.62 -0.06 27.91
N GLN A 259 2.56 -0.45 28.80
CA GLN A 259 2.69 -1.83 29.24
C GLN A 259 1.40 -2.34 29.91
N GLU A 260 0.71 -1.48 30.68
CA GLU A 260 -0.56 -1.80 31.33
C GLU A 260 -1.66 -2.17 30.32
N PHE A 261 -1.76 -1.45 29.17
CA PHE A 261 -2.69 -1.82 28.12
C PHE A 261 -2.31 -3.14 27.47
N ILE A 262 -1.04 -3.32 27.14
CA ILE A 262 -0.51 -4.56 26.54
C ILE A 262 -0.83 -5.75 27.46
N ASP A 263 -0.52 -5.66 28.75
CA ASP A 263 -0.75 -6.72 29.72
C ASP A 263 -2.24 -7.06 29.90
N ASN A 264 -3.12 -6.06 29.86
CA ASN A 264 -4.54 -6.24 30.12
C ASN A 264 -5.35 -6.64 28.90
N TYR A 265 -4.96 -6.23 27.69
CA TYR A 265 -5.82 -6.34 26.50
C TYR A 265 -5.23 -7.12 25.34
N THR A 266 -3.94 -7.50 25.37
CA THR A 266 -3.37 -8.38 24.35
C THR A 266 -4.07 -9.74 24.36
N TYR A 267 -4.60 -10.14 23.20
CA TYR A 267 -5.27 -11.43 23.01
C TYR A 267 -4.48 -12.31 22.03
N SER A 268 -4.03 -13.47 22.51
CA SER A 268 -3.21 -14.44 21.76
C SER A 268 -3.99 -15.62 21.21
N GLY A 269 -5.32 -15.69 21.42
CA GLY A 269 -6.16 -16.78 20.92
C GLY A 269 -6.30 -16.73 19.38
N ASN A 270 -6.56 -17.90 18.77
CA ASN A 270 -6.67 -18.08 17.32
C ASN A 270 -8.13 -18.24 16.87
N ASP A 271 -9.06 -17.66 17.61
CA ASP A 271 -10.49 -17.89 17.46
C ASP A 271 -11.30 -16.58 17.36
N LEU A 272 -10.66 -15.49 16.86
CA LEU A 272 -11.37 -14.29 16.43
C LEU A 272 -12.06 -14.53 15.08
N GLY A 273 -13.26 -13.97 14.91
CA GLY A 273 -14.09 -14.20 13.74
C GLY A 273 -15.33 -15.07 14.06
N ALA A 274 -15.86 -15.74 13.05
CA ALA A 274 -17.02 -16.63 13.15
C ALA A 274 -16.60 -18.09 12.91
N TYR A 275 -16.90 -18.96 13.86
CA TYR A 275 -16.56 -20.39 13.82
C TYR A 275 -17.80 -21.26 14.00
N ILE A 276 -18.03 -22.18 13.06
CA ILE A 276 -19.13 -23.13 13.07
C ILE A 276 -18.75 -24.31 13.94
N ASP A 277 -19.66 -24.67 14.87
CA ASP A 277 -19.64 -25.93 15.64
C ASP A 277 -21.00 -26.59 15.54
N GLY A 278 -21.12 -27.62 14.71
CA GLY A 278 -22.39 -28.27 14.42
C GLY A 278 -23.42 -27.34 13.77
N SER A 279 -24.53 -27.05 14.47
CA SER A 279 -25.57 -26.10 14.02
C SER A 279 -25.38 -24.69 14.58
N ALA A 280 -24.42 -24.50 15.49
CA ALA A 280 -24.14 -23.24 16.14
C ALA A 280 -22.97 -22.54 15.50
N THR A 281 -22.90 -21.21 15.64
CA THR A 281 -21.73 -20.40 15.27
C THR A 281 -21.35 -19.51 16.45
N THR A 282 -20.08 -19.59 16.83
CA THR A 282 -19.51 -18.69 17.83
C THR A 282 -18.82 -17.52 17.10
N PHE A 283 -19.22 -16.31 17.48
CA PHE A 283 -18.68 -15.05 16.99
C PHE A 283 -17.79 -14.45 18.06
N LYS A 284 -16.58 -14.02 17.70
CA LYS A 284 -15.65 -13.34 18.60
C LYS A 284 -15.01 -12.14 17.92
N VAL A 285 -15.02 -10.99 18.60
CA VAL A 285 -14.38 -9.77 18.14
C VAL A 285 -13.59 -9.10 19.26
N TRP A 286 -12.38 -8.68 18.97
CA TRP A 286 -11.57 -7.92 19.91
C TRP A 286 -11.90 -6.43 19.82
N ALA A 287 -12.54 -5.91 20.88
CA ALA A 287 -13.00 -4.52 20.97
C ALA A 287 -12.87 -4.00 22.43
N PRO A 288 -11.65 -3.83 22.95
CA PRO A 288 -11.41 -3.44 24.34
C PRO A 288 -12.00 -2.07 24.68
N THR A 289 -12.04 -1.15 23.74
CA THR A 289 -12.58 0.21 23.88
C THR A 289 -14.09 0.30 23.71
N ALA A 290 -14.76 -0.82 23.38
CA ALA A 290 -16.20 -0.83 23.23
C ALA A 290 -16.90 -0.86 24.59
N SER A 291 -17.94 -0.05 24.72
CA SER A 291 -18.91 -0.10 25.82
C SER A 291 -20.07 -1.06 25.50
N LYS A 292 -20.31 -1.33 24.21
CA LYS A 292 -21.34 -2.25 23.73
C LYS A 292 -20.99 -2.81 22.36
N VAL A 293 -21.26 -4.10 22.14
CA VAL A 293 -21.18 -4.75 20.83
C VAL A 293 -22.47 -5.52 20.59
N VAL A 294 -23.08 -5.32 19.42
CA VAL A 294 -24.27 -6.03 18.98
C VAL A 294 -23.94 -6.79 17.71
N LEU A 295 -24.17 -8.10 17.72
CA LEU A 295 -24.14 -8.95 16.53
C LEU A 295 -25.45 -8.78 15.77
N ASN A 296 -25.39 -8.36 14.51
CA ASN A 296 -26.54 -8.29 13.60
C ASN A 296 -26.46 -9.45 12.61
N LEU A 297 -27.52 -10.24 12.50
CA LEU A 297 -27.61 -11.36 11.56
C LEU A 297 -28.54 -11.02 10.41
N TYR A 298 -28.18 -11.47 9.20
CA TYR A 298 -28.92 -11.21 7.96
C TYR A 298 -29.07 -12.49 7.13
N SER A 299 -30.13 -12.54 6.35
CA SER A 299 -30.39 -13.64 5.40
C SER A 299 -29.73 -13.41 4.02
N ALA A 300 -29.20 -12.22 3.76
CA ALA A 300 -28.60 -11.85 2.47
C ALA A 300 -27.37 -10.98 2.64
N GLY A 301 -26.43 -11.06 1.69
CA GLY A 301 -25.17 -10.29 1.68
C GLY A 301 -25.36 -8.80 1.46
N ASN A 302 -26.51 -8.38 0.93
CA ASN A 302 -26.86 -6.98 0.70
C ASN A 302 -28.36 -6.76 0.87
N GLY A 303 -28.77 -5.51 1.12
CA GLY A 303 -30.18 -5.15 1.30
C GLY A 303 -30.86 -5.85 2.48
N GLY A 304 -32.15 -5.63 2.64
CA GLY A 304 -32.93 -6.23 3.71
C GLY A 304 -32.55 -5.76 5.11
N SER A 305 -33.39 -6.07 6.10
CA SER A 305 -33.16 -5.77 7.52
C SER A 305 -32.50 -6.94 8.24
N ALA A 306 -31.86 -6.66 9.36
CA ALA A 306 -31.36 -7.71 10.24
C ALA A 306 -32.51 -8.64 10.70
N ILE A 307 -32.26 -9.94 10.63
CA ILE A 307 -33.20 -10.97 11.13
C ILE A 307 -33.04 -11.15 12.63
N ALA A 308 -31.91 -10.79 13.20
CA ALA A 308 -31.67 -10.76 14.64
C ALA A 308 -30.62 -9.71 14.99
N ASN A 309 -30.75 -9.09 16.15
CA ASN A 309 -29.74 -8.20 16.74
C ASN A 309 -29.52 -8.71 18.18
N VAL A 310 -28.31 -9.16 18.48
CA VAL A 310 -27.98 -9.80 19.76
C VAL A 310 -26.81 -9.09 20.41
N GLU A 311 -26.99 -8.64 21.65
CA GLU A 311 -25.92 -8.05 22.43
C GLU A 311 -24.90 -9.14 22.81
N MET A 312 -23.63 -8.89 22.50
CA MET A 312 -22.54 -9.80 22.84
C MET A 312 -22.07 -9.60 24.28
N VAL A 313 -21.38 -10.60 24.81
CA VAL A 313 -20.83 -10.57 26.15
C VAL A 313 -19.36 -10.22 26.12
N LYS A 314 -18.94 -9.19 26.88
CA LYS A 314 -17.52 -8.82 27.05
C LYS A 314 -16.83 -9.84 27.95
N GLY A 315 -15.81 -10.48 27.43
CA GLY A 315 -14.94 -11.42 28.13
C GLY A 315 -13.59 -10.81 28.51
N GLU A 316 -12.64 -11.69 28.80
CA GLU A 316 -11.27 -11.31 29.12
C GLU A 316 -10.56 -10.65 27.93
N LYS A 317 -9.50 -9.86 28.21
CA LYS A 317 -8.67 -9.20 27.19
C LYS A 317 -9.43 -8.29 26.22
N GLY A 318 -10.65 -7.89 26.55
CA GLY A 318 -11.49 -7.06 25.67
C GLY A 318 -12.13 -7.80 24.50
N VAL A 319 -12.18 -9.13 24.52
CA VAL A 319 -12.87 -9.93 23.51
C VAL A 319 -14.36 -10.00 23.85
N TRP A 320 -15.20 -9.71 22.85
CA TRP A 320 -16.64 -9.88 22.93
C TRP A 320 -17.03 -11.14 22.18
N SER A 321 -17.99 -11.90 22.74
CA SER A 321 -18.41 -13.15 22.15
C SER A 321 -19.91 -13.38 22.24
N HIS A 322 -20.43 -14.16 21.29
CA HIS A 322 -21.80 -14.72 21.32
C HIS A 322 -21.83 -16.01 20.52
N THR A 323 -22.57 -17.02 21.04
CA THR A 323 -22.86 -18.25 20.30
C THR A 323 -24.32 -18.25 19.87
N ALA A 324 -24.55 -18.30 18.56
CA ALA A 324 -25.89 -18.39 17.96
C ALA A 324 -26.18 -19.84 17.58
N GLU A 325 -27.16 -20.47 18.26
CA GLU A 325 -27.44 -21.93 18.21
C GLU A 325 -27.93 -22.42 16.83
N THR A 326 -28.52 -21.53 16.01
CA THR A 326 -29.11 -21.86 14.71
C THR A 326 -28.58 -21.00 13.60
N CYS A 327 -27.30 -20.64 13.67
CA CYS A 327 -26.61 -19.82 12.69
C CYS A 327 -25.53 -20.67 12.05
N GLY A 328 -25.56 -20.83 10.74
CA GLY A 328 -24.64 -21.67 9.99
C GLY A 328 -24.18 -21.06 8.70
N HIS A 329 -23.51 -21.85 7.90
CA HIS A 329 -22.99 -21.47 6.58
C HIS A 329 -24.05 -20.75 5.74
N GLY A 330 -23.66 -19.61 5.14
CA GLY A 330 -24.50 -18.76 4.32
C GLY A 330 -25.26 -17.67 5.09
N THR A 331 -25.15 -17.63 6.43
CA THR A 331 -25.67 -16.51 7.23
C THR A 331 -24.75 -15.33 7.14
N TYR A 332 -25.29 -14.13 6.86
CA TYR A 332 -24.49 -12.91 6.84
C TYR A 332 -24.58 -12.17 8.18
N TYR A 333 -23.54 -11.41 8.50
CA TYR A 333 -23.49 -10.70 9.78
C TYR A 333 -22.63 -9.44 9.73
N THR A 334 -22.88 -8.57 10.71
CA THR A 334 -22.06 -7.39 11.03
C THR A 334 -22.01 -7.22 12.55
N TYR A 335 -21.12 -6.33 13.00
CA TYR A 335 -21.11 -5.84 14.36
C TYR A 335 -21.54 -4.37 14.40
N THR A 336 -22.44 -4.02 15.32
CA THR A 336 -22.67 -2.63 15.73
C THR A 336 -21.90 -2.39 17.02
N VAL A 337 -20.88 -1.54 16.94
CA VAL A 337 -19.94 -1.28 18.04
C VAL A 337 -20.14 0.14 18.55
N THR A 338 -20.29 0.30 19.87
CA THR A 338 -20.36 1.59 20.56
C THR A 338 -19.05 1.84 21.29
N THR A 339 -18.35 2.90 20.93
CA THR A 339 -17.08 3.34 21.51
C THR A 339 -17.15 4.82 21.89
N SER A 340 -16.05 5.39 22.39
CA SER A 340 -15.93 6.84 22.62
C SER A 340 -16.06 7.67 21.32
N ALA A 341 -15.83 7.08 20.15
CA ALA A 341 -15.98 7.71 18.84
C ALA A 341 -17.42 7.64 18.27
N GLY A 342 -18.35 7.03 19.02
CA GLY A 342 -19.75 6.85 18.61
C GLY A 342 -20.15 5.41 18.37
N THR A 343 -21.31 5.22 17.74
CA THR A 343 -21.86 3.88 17.40
C THR A 343 -21.81 3.68 15.90
N GLN A 344 -21.15 2.61 15.47
CA GLN A 344 -20.97 2.29 14.05
C GLN A 344 -21.23 0.81 13.74
N GLU A 345 -21.80 0.55 12.57
CA GLU A 345 -21.94 -0.81 12.03
C GLU A 345 -20.78 -1.11 11.08
N THR A 346 -20.26 -2.36 11.14
CA THR A 346 -19.08 -2.76 10.37
C THR A 346 -19.05 -4.27 10.12
N PRO A 347 -18.46 -4.74 9.01
CA PRO A 347 -18.10 -6.14 8.87
C PRO A 347 -17.02 -6.53 9.89
N ASP A 348 -16.81 -7.82 10.03
CA ASP A 348 -15.78 -8.41 10.88
C ASP A 348 -14.42 -8.36 10.21
N PRO A 349 -13.37 -7.82 10.84
CA PRO A 349 -12.01 -7.86 10.27
C PRO A 349 -11.48 -9.26 9.99
N TYR A 350 -11.93 -10.24 10.76
CA TYR A 350 -11.56 -11.66 10.61
C TYR A 350 -12.53 -12.45 9.70
N ALA A 351 -13.44 -11.77 8.99
CA ALA A 351 -14.32 -12.45 8.04
C ALA A 351 -13.53 -13.19 6.95
N ARG A 352 -13.95 -14.42 6.63
CA ARG A 352 -13.38 -15.27 5.59
C ARG A 352 -14.24 -15.33 4.33
N ALA A 353 -15.42 -14.77 4.39
CA ALA A 353 -16.37 -14.63 3.29
C ALA A 353 -17.21 -13.36 3.51
N ALA A 354 -17.66 -12.77 2.42
CA ALA A 354 -18.51 -11.57 2.46
C ALA A 354 -19.57 -11.60 1.34
N GLY A 355 -20.59 -10.80 1.53
CA GLY A 355 -21.55 -10.48 0.48
C GLY A 355 -20.97 -9.50 -0.53
N VAL A 356 -21.73 -9.23 -1.60
CA VAL A 356 -21.31 -8.29 -2.65
C VAL A 356 -20.89 -6.94 -2.07
N ASN A 357 -19.78 -6.42 -2.60
CA ASN A 357 -19.12 -5.19 -2.13
C ASN A 357 -18.63 -5.24 -0.66
N GLY A 358 -18.48 -6.41 -0.07
CA GLY A 358 -17.80 -6.59 1.22
C GLY A 358 -18.44 -5.93 2.45
N ASN A 359 -19.70 -5.44 2.38
CA ASN A 359 -20.32 -4.68 3.47
C ASN A 359 -20.87 -5.57 4.60
N ARG A 360 -21.08 -6.85 4.35
CA ARG A 360 -21.49 -7.85 5.35
C ARG A 360 -20.58 -9.06 5.27
N SER A 361 -20.07 -9.49 6.39
CA SER A 361 -19.37 -10.76 6.55
C SER A 361 -20.33 -11.92 6.37
N MET A 362 -19.84 -13.09 5.97
CA MET A 362 -20.62 -14.31 5.85
C MET A 362 -20.01 -15.43 6.70
N VAL A 363 -20.85 -16.13 7.45
CA VAL A 363 -20.46 -17.38 8.11
C VAL A 363 -20.23 -18.44 7.04
N VAL A 364 -19.04 -19.00 6.96
CA VAL A 364 -18.67 -19.94 5.93
C VAL A 364 -18.08 -21.23 6.50
N ASP A 365 -18.59 -22.36 6.04
CA ASP A 365 -17.92 -23.65 6.15
C ASP A 365 -16.98 -23.81 4.96
N LEU A 366 -15.70 -23.55 5.18
CA LEU A 366 -14.68 -23.55 4.14
C LEU A 366 -14.56 -24.92 3.45
N SER A 367 -14.90 -26.01 4.12
CA SER A 367 -14.86 -27.34 3.51
C SER A 367 -15.83 -27.49 2.33
N LYS A 368 -16.93 -26.69 2.31
CA LYS A 368 -17.89 -26.67 1.22
C LYS A 368 -17.42 -25.90 0.00
N THR A 369 -16.37 -25.11 0.14
CA THR A 369 -15.81 -24.30 -0.94
C THR A 369 -14.64 -25.02 -1.64
N ASN A 370 -14.26 -26.21 -1.19
CA ASN A 370 -13.15 -26.96 -1.80
C ASN A 370 -13.56 -27.51 -3.17
N PRO A 371 -12.75 -27.30 -4.23
CA PRO A 371 -12.93 -27.99 -5.50
C PRO A 371 -12.64 -29.49 -5.34
N GLU A 372 -13.03 -30.26 -6.35
CA GLU A 372 -12.74 -31.69 -6.37
C GLU A 372 -11.22 -31.94 -6.27
N ASN A 373 -10.83 -32.91 -5.42
CA ASN A 373 -9.43 -33.26 -5.13
C ASN A 373 -8.58 -32.16 -4.45
N TRP A 374 -9.17 -31.10 -3.89
CA TRP A 374 -8.45 -30.03 -3.21
C TRP A 374 -7.45 -30.52 -2.16
N ALA A 375 -7.83 -31.55 -1.38
CA ALA A 375 -6.96 -32.16 -0.38
C ALA A 375 -5.69 -32.84 -0.95
N LYS A 376 -5.58 -33.00 -2.26
CA LYS A 376 -4.40 -33.55 -2.97
C LYS A 376 -3.58 -32.47 -3.64
N ASP A 377 -4.08 -31.25 -3.66
CA ASP A 377 -3.36 -30.11 -4.18
C ASP A 377 -2.04 -29.91 -3.43
N LYS A 378 -1.01 -29.48 -4.12
CA LYS A 378 0.33 -29.33 -3.57
C LYS A 378 0.97 -28.04 -4.06
N VAL A 379 1.54 -27.33 -3.14
CA VAL A 379 2.44 -26.19 -3.40
C VAL A 379 3.62 -26.61 -4.27
N ILE A 380 4.18 -25.65 -5.00
CA ILE A 380 5.34 -25.87 -5.85
C ILE A 380 6.60 -25.99 -5.00
N SER A 381 7.37 -27.07 -5.21
CA SER A 381 8.62 -27.28 -4.49
C SER A 381 9.77 -26.51 -5.15
N LEU A 382 10.54 -25.80 -4.33
CA LEU A 382 11.76 -25.09 -4.71
C LEU A 382 12.89 -25.49 -3.76
N ASP A 383 14.10 -25.65 -4.30
CA ASP A 383 15.31 -25.82 -3.47
C ASP A 383 15.84 -24.45 -3.00
N SER A 384 15.57 -23.40 -3.77
CA SER A 384 15.95 -22.01 -3.48
C SER A 384 15.00 -21.02 -4.15
N TYR A 385 14.84 -19.84 -3.57
CA TYR A 385 14.11 -18.73 -4.22
C TYR A 385 14.69 -18.35 -5.59
N THR A 386 16.01 -18.58 -5.78
CA THR A 386 16.67 -18.30 -7.06
C THR A 386 16.25 -19.24 -8.19
N ASP A 387 15.56 -20.35 -7.88
CA ASP A 387 14.98 -21.27 -8.87
C ASP A 387 13.67 -20.71 -9.47
N ALA A 388 13.05 -19.79 -8.77
CA ALA A 388 11.82 -19.15 -9.23
C ALA A 388 12.09 -18.18 -10.40
N VAL A 389 11.09 -18.10 -11.27
CA VAL A 389 10.95 -17.12 -12.34
C VAL A 389 9.53 -16.58 -12.24
N ILE A 390 9.40 -15.32 -11.82
CA ILE A 390 8.11 -14.72 -11.43
C ILE A 390 7.57 -13.80 -12.52
N TRP A 391 6.30 -14.00 -12.87
CA TRP A 391 5.54 -13.21 -13.84
C TRP A 391 4.36 -12.53 -13.16
N GLU A 392 4.34 -11.19 -13.12
CA GLU A 392 3.34 -10.39 -12.43
C GLU A 392 2.14 -10.11 -13.33
N ILE A 393 0.92 -10.37 -12.86
CA ILE A 393 -0.31 -10.20 -13.64
C ILE A 393 -1.50 -9.78 -12.79
N HIS A 394 -2.36 -8.95 -13.35
CA HIS A 394 -3.68 -8.65 -12.83
C HIS A 394 -4.70 -9.68 -13.37
N VAL A 395 -5.59 -10.20 -12.51
CA VAL A 395 -6.56 -11.26 -12.90
C VAL A 395 -7.39 -10.86 -14.12
N ARG A 396 -7.85 -9.60 -14.18
CA ARG A 396 -8.67 -9.11 -15.28
C ARG A 396 -7.86 -8.98 -16.59
N ASP A 397 -6.64 -8.45 -16.51
CA ASP A 397 -5.76 -8.24 -17.67
C ASP A 397 -5.41 -9.54 -18.40
N PHE A 398 -5.27 -10.62 -17.61
CA PHE A 398 -4.86 -11.92 -18.10
C PHE A 398 -5.75 -12.43 -19.22
N SER A 399 -7.08 -12.32 -19.08
CA SER A 399 -8.00 -13.00 -20.00
C SER A 399 -9.02 -12.10 -20.68
N ASN A 400 -9.13 -10.82 -20.30
CA ASN A 400 -10.19 -9.97 -20.79
C ASN A 400 -10.19 -9.78 -22.31
N LYS A 401 -9.04 -9.92 -22.97
CA LYS A 401 -8.85 -9.88 -24.45
C LYS A 401 -8.58 -11.26 -25.08
N ILE A 402 -8.82 -12.34 -24.39
CA ILE A 402 -8.82 -13.68 -25.00
C ILE A 402 -10.21 -13.95 -25.54
N GLU A 403 -10.40 -13.85 -26.85
CA GLU A 403 -11.72 -13.93 -27.48
C GLU A 403 -12.41 -15.28 -27.23
N SER A 404 -11.64 -16.37 -27.17
CA SER A 404 -12.14 -17.73 -26.94
C SER A 404 -12.39 -18.07 -25.48
N SER A 405 -11.94 -17.23 -24.51
CA SER A 405 -12.19 -17.47 -23.10
C SER A 405 -13.66 -17.28 -22.74
N GLN A 406 -14.20 -18.22 -21.94
CA GLN A 406 -15.54 -18.16 -21.36
C GLN A 406 -15.59 -17.30 -20.09
N TYR A 407 -14.43 -17.13 -19.43
CA TYR A 407 -14.32 -16.49 -18.10
C TYR A 407 -13.46 -15.22 -18.15
N LYS A 408 -13.68 -14.37 -19.15
CA LYS A 408 -12.92 -13.12 -19.34
C LYS A 408 -12.87 -12.29 -18.06
N GLY A 409 -11.67 -11.99 -17.59
CA GLY A 409 -11.40 -11.19 -16.39
C GLY A 409 -11.76 -11.87 -15.06
N LYS A 410 -11.90 -13.18 -15.02
CA LYS A 410 -12.31 -13.97 -13.85
C LYS A 410 -11.24 -14.98 -13.41
N TYR A 411 -11.32 -15.42 -12.14
CA TYR A 411 -10.45 -16.50 -11.62
C TYR A 411 -10.47 -17.75 -12.50
N LEU A 412 -11.64 -18.14 -12.97
CA LEU A 412 -11.80 -19.36 -13.78
C LEU A 412 -11.10 -19.30 -15.14
N ALA A 413 -10.70 -18.12 -15.62
CA ALA A 413 -9.91 -18.04 -16.84
C ALA A 413 -8.56 -18.76 -16.73
N PHE A 414 -8.00 -18.88 -15.55
CA PHE A 414 -6.77 -19.64 -15.27
C PHE A 414 -7.00 -21.17 -15.25
N THR A 415 -8.24 -21.63 -15.37
CA THR A 415 -8.55 -23.07 -15.50
C THR A 415 -8.70 -23.51 -16.96
N GLU A 416 -8.73 -22.56 -17.90
CA GLU A 416 -8.94 -22.83 -19.32
C GLU A 416 -7.62 -23.19 -20.01
N GLN A 417 -7.62 -24.28 -20.78
CA GLN A 417 -6.51 -24.75 -21.60
C GLN A 417 -6.91 -24.83 -23.08
N GLY A 418 -5.93 -24.89 -23.97
CA GLY A 418 -6.14 -24.95 -25.41
C GLY A 418 -6.61 -23.64 -26.02
N LEU A 419 -6.45 -22.52 -25.29
CA LEU A 419 -6.83 -21.19 -25.81
C LEU A 419 -5.76 -20.71 -26.80
N VAL A 420 -6.22 -20.18 -27.94
CA VAL A 420 -5.36 -19.59 -28.97
C VAL A 420 -5.88 -18.20 -29.38
N ASN A 421 -4.96 -17.35 -29.82
CA ASN A 421 -5.31 -16.08 -30.44
C ASN A 421 -5.77 -16.25 -31.90
N GLU A 422 -6.08 -15.17 -32.60
CA GLU A 422 -6.54 -15.18 -33.99
C GLU A 422 -5.50 -15.76 -34.98
N HIS A 423 -4.25 -15.87 -34.58
CA HIS A 423 -3.16 -16.45 -35.37
C HIS A 423 -2.88 -17.93 -35.04
N GLY A 424 -3.66 -18.53 -34.14
CA GLY A 424 -3.49 -19.90 -33.70
C GLY A 424 -2.30 -20.11 -32.73
N ILE A 425 -1.80 -19.05 -32.10
CA ILE A 425 -0.71 -19.11 -31.12
C ILE A 425 -1.33 -19.23 -29.73
N SER A 426 -0.74 -20.09 -28.90
CA SER A 426 -1.17 -20.33 -27.52
C SER A 426 -1.24 -19.04 -26.70
N VAL A 427 -2.32 -18.89 -25.90
CA VAL A 427 -2.53 -17.79 -24.97
C VAL A 427 -3.04 -18.34 -23.64
N GLY A 428 -3.14 -17.48 -22.61
CA GLY A 428 -3.60 -17.91 -21.29
C GLY A 428 -2.59 -18.85 -20.62
N VAL A 429 -3.06 -19.92 -19.97
CA VAL A 429 -2.22 -20.84 -19.19
C VAL A 429 -1.21 -21.58 -20.07
N ASP A 430 -1.60 -22.00 -21.27
CA ASP A 430 -0.69 -22.69 -22.19
C ASP A 430 0.49 -21.79 -22.60
N TYR A 431 0.26 -20.50 -22.78
CA TYR A 431 1.34 -19.54 -23.01
C TYR A 431 2.33 -19.49 -21.83
N LEU A 432 1.83 -19.49 -20.57
CA LEU A 432 2.69 -19.47 -19.38
C LEU A 432 3.59 -20.73 -19.33
N LEU A 433 3.03 -21.88 -19.71
CA LEU A 433 3.79 -23.14 -19.81
C LEU A 433 4.86 -23.06 -20.89
N GLU A 434 4.52 -22.56 -22.08
CA GLU A 434 5.44 -22.39 -23.20
C GLU A 434 6.54 -21.39 -22.87
N LEU A 435 6.21 -20.25 -22.20
CA LEU A 435 7.18 -19.26 -21.74
C LEU A 435 8.14 -19.85 -20.71
N GLY A 436 7.63 -20.76 -19.86
CA GLY A 436 8.44 -21.50 -18.90
C GLY A 436 8.61 -20.83 -17.56
N ILE A 437 7.75 -19.88 -17.16
CA ILE A 437 7.75 -19.31 -15.81
C ILE A 437 7.48 -20.39 -14.76
N THR A 438 7.78 -20.10 -13.51
CA THR A 438 7.52 -21.00 -12.38
C THR A 438 6.39 -20.51 -11.47
N HIS A 439 6.20 -19.20 -11.39
CA HIS A 439 5.18 -18.60 -10.52
C HIS A 439 4.49 -17.44 -11.22
N VAL A 440 3.20 -17.32 -10.98
CA VAL A 440 2.45 -16.09 -11.22
C VAL A 440 2.39 -15.30 -9.92
N HIS A 441 2.68 -14.01 -9.99
CA HIS A 441 2.38 -13.05 -8.95
C HIS A 441 1.10 -12.32 -9.34
N LEU A 442 0.03 -12.56 -8.59
CA LEU A 442 -1.24 -11.90 -8.81
C LEU A 442 -1.28 -10.56 -8.07
N LEU A 443 -1.59 -9.46 -8.78
CA LEU A 443 -1.97 -8.21 -8.13
C LEU A 443 -3.11 -8.48 -7.15
N PRO A 444 -3.45 -7.55 -6.21
CA PRO A 444 -4.33 -7.85 -5.11
C PRO A 444 -5.61 -8.60 -5.49
N VAL A 445 -5.87 -9.69 -4.78
CA VAL A 445 -7.02 -10.59 -5.01
C VAL A 445 -7.90 -10.76 -3.78
N TYR A 446 -7.62 -10.02 -2.69
CA TYR A 446 -8.56 -9.86 -1.57
C TYR A 446 -9.60 -8.79 -1.92
N ASP A 447 -10.69 -8.75 -1.16
CA ASP A 447 -11.80 -7.80 -1.31
C ASP A 447 -11.32 -6.35 -1.08
N PHE A 448 -11.39 -5.51 -2.11
CA PHE A 448 -10.98 -4.12 -2.12
C PHE A 448 -12.15 -3.16 -2.34
N GLY A 449 -11.96 -1.86 -2.04
CA GLY A 449 -13.07 -0.94 -1.86
C GLY A 449 -13.53 -0.19 -3.10
N SER A 450 -12.67 -0.03 -4.10
CA SER A 450 -12.85 0.92 -5.21
C SER A 450 -13.70 0.42 -6.37
N VAL A 451 -14.11 -0.85 -6.37
CA VAL A 451 -14.87 -1.47 -7.46
C VAL A 451 -16.24 -1.92 -7.00
N ASP A 452 -17.30 -1.61 -7.78
CA ASP A 452 -18.59 -2.25 -7.61
C ASP A 452 -18.52 -3.67 -8.19
N GLU A 453 -18.49 -4.67 -7.32
CA GLU A 453 -18.34 -6.08 -7.71
C GLU A 453 -19.46 -6.57 -8.66
N ALA A 454 -20.64 -5.94 -8.61
CA ALA A 454 -21.76 -6.30 -9.49
C ALA A 454 -21.59 -5.75 -10.92
N ASN A 455 -20.86 -4.63 -11.07
CA ASN A 455 -20.59 -3.98 -12.35
C ASN A 455 -19.14 -3.48 -12.40
N PRO A 456 -18.16 -4.39 -12.39
CA PRO A 456 -16.78 -4.03 -12.12
C PRO A 456 -16.15 -3.20 -13.25
N GLY A 457 -15.60 -2.04 -12.86
CA GLY A 457 -14.58 -1.32 -13.62
C GLY A 457 -13.20 -1.96 -13.40
N PHE A 458 -12.16 -1.33 -13.96
CA PHE A 458 -10.78 -1.70 -13.72
C PHE A 458 -10.24 -0.98 -12.48
N ASN A 459 -9.54 -1.69 -11.62
CA ASN A 459 -8.67 -1.16 -10.59
C ASN A 459 -7.63 -2.22 -10.22
N TRP A 460 -6.41 -1.81 -9.87
CA TRP A 460 -5.38 -2.77 -9.45
C TRP A 460 -5.70 -3.46 -8.13
N GLY A 461 -6.51 -2.83 -7.25
CA GLY A 461 -6.95 -3.41 -5.99
C GLY A 461 -6.07 -3.09 -4.77
N TYR A 462 -5.19 -2.08 -4.85
CA TYR A 462 -4.35 -1.68 -3.70
C TYR A 462 -5.10 -0.82 -2.66
N ASP A 463 -6.38 -1.11 -2.43
CA ASP A 463 -7.24 -0.41 -1.48
C ASP A 463 -8.06 -1.42 -0.64
N PRO A 464 -7.39 -2.15 0.28
CA PRO A 464 -7.95 -3.29 0.98
C PRO A 464 -9.11 -2.91 1.89
N LYS A 465 -10.19 -3.73 1.83
CA LYS A 465 -11.40 -3.62 2.63
C LYS A 465 -11.58 -4.80 3.57
N ASN A 466 -11.59 -6.03 3.06
CA ASN A 466 -11.66 -7.25 3.84
C ASN A 466 -10.49 -8.18 3.47
N TYR A 467 -9.45 -8.18 4.27
CA TYR A 467 -8.15 -8.82 3.99
C TYR A 467 -8.19 -10.35 3.81
N ASN A 468 -9.18 -11.05 4.42
CA ASN A 468 -9.25 -12.51 4.39
C ASN A 468 -10.36 -13.03 3.46
N VAL A 469 -10.89 -12.17 2.60
CA VAL A 469 -11.97 -12.49 1.66
C VAL A 469 -11.44 -12.33 0.23
N PRO A 470 -11.57 -13.32 -0.66
CA PRO A 470 -11.22 -13.13 -2.07
C PRO A 470 -12.10 -12.07 -2.75
N GLU A 471 -11.55 -11.34 -3.71
CA GLU A 471 -12.24 -10.30 -4.46
C GLU A 471 -13.42 -10.85 -5.27
N GLY A 472 -14.59 -10.24 -5.09
CA GLY A 472 -15.84 -10.70 -5.71
C GLY A 472 -15.98 -10.34 -7.19
N SER A 473 -15.36 -9.25 -7.64
CA SER A 473 -15.43 -8.85 -9.06
C SER A 473 -14.74 -9.86 -9.99
N TYR A 474 -13.83 -10.68 -9.46
CA TYR A 474 -13.17 -11.74 -10.22
C TYR A 474 -13.92 -13.08 -10.16
N SER A 475 -15.02 -13.18 -9.41
CA SER A 475 -15.88 -14.37 -9.40
C SER A 475 -16.99 -14.29 -10.44
N THR A 476 -17.57 -15.42 -10.79
CA THR A 476 -18.73 -15.47 -11.70
C THR A 476 -20.04 -15.04 -11.04
N ASP A 477 -20.12 -15.10 -9.70
CA ASP A 477 -21.26 -14.64 -8.90
C ASP A 477 -20.78 -13.88 -7.65
N PRO A 478 -20.68 -12.55 -7.69
CA PRO A 478 -20.24 -11.76 -6.54
C PRO A 478 -21.29 -11.69 -5.41
N PHE A 479 -22.55 -12.04 -5.68
CA PHE A 479 -23.63 -12.01 -4.68
C PHE A 479 -23.56 -13.21 -3.72
N ASN A 480 -22.96 -14.31 -4.13
CA ASN A 480 -22.77 -15.49 -3.31
C ASN A 480 -21.31 -15.57 -2.79
N GLY A 481 -21.12 -15.28 -1.50
CA GLY A 481 -19.79 -15.21 -0.90
C GLY A 481 -18.95 -16.50 -0.95
N GLU A 482 -19.56 -17.68 -1.15
CA GLU A 482 -18.81 -18.94 -1.30
C GLU A 482 -18.22 -19.13 -2.69
N VAL A 483 -18.81 -18.53 -3.73
CA VAL A 483 -18.38 -18.72 -5.14
C VAL A 483 -16.98 -18.18 -5.33
N ARG A 484 -16.71 -16.95 -4.85
CA ARG A 484 -15.39 -16.33 -4.95
C ARG A 484 -14.28 -17.18 -4.31
N ILE A 485 -14.57 -17.85 -3.18
CA ILE A 485 -13.63 -18.71 -2.48
C ILE A 485 -13.34 -19.97 -3.31
N LYS A 486 -14.40 -20.63 -3.78
CA LYS A 486 -14.29 -21.84 -4.59
C LYS A 486 -13.54 -21.61 -5.90
N GLU A 487 -13.89 -20.54 -6.62
CA GLU A 487 -13.26 -20.20 -7.90
C GLU A 487 -11.80 -19.81 -7.74
N PHE A 488 -11.44 -19.09 -6.66
CA PHE A 488 -10.06 -18.80 -6.34
C PHE A 488 -9.26 -20.10 -6.09
N LYS A 489 -9.79 -21.03 -5.29
CA LYS A 489 -9.19 -22.35 -5.09
C LYS A 489 -9.06 -23.14 -6.40
N GLN A 490 -10.05 -23.09 -7.31
CA GLN A 490 -9.99 -23.71 -8.61
C GLN A 490 -8.87 -23.14 -9.47
N MET A 491 -8.68 -21.83 -9.44
CA MET A 491 -7.57 -21.15 -10.12
C MET A 491 -6.21 -21.66 -9.60
N VAL A 492 -6.02 -21.63 -8.28
CA VAL A 492 -4.77 -22.10 -7.65
C VAL A 492 -4.49 -23.56 -8.02
N GLN A 493 -5.47 -24.44 -7.84
CA GLN A 493 -5.34 -25.86 -8.18
C GLN A 493 -5.03 -26.10 -9.66
N ALA A 494 -5.64 -25.32 -10.56
CA ALA A 494 -5.38 -25.44 -11.99
C ALA A 494 -3.94 -25.07 -12.35
N LEU A 495 -3.41 -23.99 -11.75
CA LEU A 495 -2.01 -23.58 -11.92
C LEU A 495 -1.05 -24.60 -11.32
N HIS A 496 -1.31 -25.14 -10.14
CA HIS A 496 -0.51 -26.19 -9.52
C HIS A 496 -0.48 -27.48 -10.36
N ASN A 497 -1.62 -27.87 -10.93
CA ASN A 497 -1.72 -29.04 -11.81
C ASN A 497 -0.81 -28.96 -13.05
N VAL A 498 -0.44 -27.75 -13.47
CA VAL A 498 0.50 -27.52 -14.58
C VAL A 498 1.90 -27.10 -14.11
N GLY A 499 2.16 -27.12 -12.80
CA GLY A 499 3.48 -26.84 -12.22
C GLY A 499 3.81 -25.36 -12.06
N ILE A 500 2.80 -24.49 -11.97
CA ILE A 500 2.94 -23.05 -11.76
C ILE A 500 2.45 -22.69 -10.35
N GLY A 501 3.31 -22.09 -9.53
CA GLY A 501 2.96 -21.57 -8.20
C GLY A 501 2.23 -20.24 -8.25
N VAL A 502 1.54 -19.91 -7.16
CA VAL A 502 0.74 -18.68 -7.04
C VAL A 502 1.24 -17.84 -5.87
N ILE A 503 1.68 -16.62 -6.17
CA ILE A 503 2.09 -15.61 -5.20
C ILE A 503 0.99 -14.55 -5.14
N MET A 504 0.58 -14.21 -3.92
CA MET A 504 -0.44 -13.20 -3.66
C MET A 504 0.20 -11.87 -3.26
N ASP A 505 -0.24 -10.78 -3.88
CA ASP A 505 0.07 -9.44 -3.43
C ASP A 505 -0.79 -9.06 -2.21
N VAL A 506 -0.16 -8.61 -1.13
CA VAL A 506 -0.81 -8.25 0.12
C VAL A 506 -0.47 -6.83 0.55
N VAL A 507 -1.50 -6.06 0.92
CA VAL A 507 -1.40 -4.64 1.26
C VAL A 507 -1.82 -4.43 2.70
N TYR A 508 -0.91 -4.66 3.64
CA TYR A 508 -1.20 -4.41 5.07
C TYR A 508 -0.79 -3.02 5.54
N ASN A 509 -0.08 -2.26 4.73
CA ASN A 509 0.47 -0.95 5.10
C ASN A 509 -0.59 0.16 5.24
N HIS A 510 -1.76 0.00 4.63
CA HIS A 510 -2.91 0.91 4.72
C HIS A 510 -4.24 0.17 4.52
N THR A 511 -5.34 0.87 4.67
CA THR A 511 -6.71 0.40 4.36
C THR A 511 -7.35 1.33 3.35
N TYR A 512 -8.37 0.84 2.62
CA TYR A 512 -9.17 1.61 1.69
C TYR A 512 -9.62 2.98 2.26
N ASP A 513 -10.06 2.97 3.52
CA ASP A 513 -10.52 4.15 4.23
C ASP A 513 -10.04 4.07 5.69
N ALA A 514 -9.58 5.19 6.25
CA ALA A 514 -9.24 5.28 7.67
C ALA A 514 -10.44 4.98 8.61
N ASN A 515 -11.69 5.10 8.11
CA ASN A 515 -12.90 4.64 8.79
C ASN A 515 -13.23 3.16 8.50
N SER A 516 -12.21 2.32 8.41
CA SER A 516 -12.28 0.88 8.17
C SER A 516 -12.95 0.12 9.32
N SER A 517 -13.16 -1.19 9.11
CA SER A 517 -13.63 -2.10 10.17
C SER A 517 -12.75 -2.05 11.41
N PHE A 518 -11.45 -1.93 11.26
CA PHE A 518 -10.50 -1.80 12.37
C PHE A 518 -10.77 -0.57 13.23
N ASN A 519 -10.89 0.60 12.59
CA ASN A 519 -11.08 1.86 13.32
C ASN A 519 -12.50 2.01 13.88
N LYS A 520 -13.50 1.41 13.24
CA LYS A 520 -14.88 1.34 13.75
C LYS A 520 -15.00 0.48 15.01
N ILE A 521 -14.16 -0.57 15.12
CA ILE A 521 -14.17 -1.49 16.27
C ILE A 521 -13.28 -1.00 17.40
N VAL A 522 -12.04 -0.58 17.08
CA VAL A 522 -11.08 -0.06 18.08
C VAL A 522 -10.48 1.24 17.56
N PRO A 523 -11.17 2.36 17.70
CA PRO A 523 -10.69 3.66 17.25
C PRO A 523 -9.28 3.96 17.76
N TYR A 524 -8.43 4.48 16.89
CA TYR A 524 -7.06 4.89 17.16
C TYR A 524 -6.04 3.79 17.47
N TYR A 525 -6.41 2.52 17.47
CA TYR A 525 -5.48 1.44 17.77
C TYR A 525 -4.65 0.98 16.57
N TYR A 526 -5.30 0.71 15.44
CA TYR A 526 -4.70 0.01 14.31
C TYR A 526 -3.86 0.89 13.38
N TYR A 527 -3.87 2.21 13.59
CA TYR A 527 -3.18 3.17 12.73
C TYR A 527 -2.15 3.99 13.50
N ARG A 528 -1.22 4.54 12.75
CA ARG A 528 -0.27 5.54 13.23
C ARG A 528 -0.88 6.93 13.13
N TYR A 529 -0.62 7.75 14.13
CA TYR A 529 -1.16 9.11 14.22
C TYR A 529 -0.06 10.14 14.43
N ASN A 530 -0.24 11.30 13.80
CA ASN A 530 0.54 12.49 14.09
C ASN A 530 0.23 13.01 15.50
N PRO A 531 1.12 13.86 16.07
CA PRO A 531 0.90 14.43 17.42
C PRO A 531 -0.37 15.29 17.56
N ASP A 532 -1.03 15.65 16.46
CA ASP A 532 -2.29 16.38 16.46
C ASP A 532 -3.54 15.49 16.32
N GLY A 533 -3.33 14.17 16.23
CA GLY A 533 -4.39 13.17 16.12
C GLY A 533 -4.84 12.88 14.69
N THR A 534 -4.23 13.49 13.67
CA THR A 534 -4.43 13.11 12.27
C THR A 534 -3.67 11.83 11.92
N ASN A 535 -4.14 11.08 10.93
CA ASN A 535 -3.42 9.90 10.45
C ASN A 535 -2.06 10.28 9.86
N THR A 536 -1.06 9.44 10.04
CA THR A 536 0.14 9.50 9.19
C THR A 536 -0.21 9.05 7.77
N ASN A 537 0.61 9.43 6.79
CA ASN A 537 0.35 9.17 5.37
C ASN A 537 1.65 8.88 4.61
N ALA A 538 2.51 8.04 5.16
CA ALA A 538 3.73 7.62 4.49
C ALA A 538 3.45 6.64 3.33
N SER A 539 2.33 5.92 3.39
CA SER A 539 1.80 5.10 2.30
C SER A 539 1.38 5.93 1.07
N GLY A 540 1.04 7.22 1.26
CA GLY A 540 0.42 8.05 0.23
C GLY A 540 -1.09 7.81 0.06
N CYS A 541 -1.69 6.88 0.82
CA CYS A 541 -3.09 6.46 0.71
C CYS A 541 -4.00 6.99 1.83
N GLY A 542 -3.55 8.00 2.58
CA GLY A 542 -4.35 8.70 3.59
C GLY A 542 -4.30 8.09 5.00
N ASN A 543 -3.69 6.93 5.18
CA ASN A 543 -3.49 6.28 6.46
C ASN A 543 -2.32 5.29 6.41
N ASP A 544 -1.67 5.07 7.56
CA ASP A 544 -0.66 4.04 7.75
C ASP A 544 -1.07 3.15 8.91
N THR A 545 -1.05 1.84 8.72
CA THR A 545 -1.32 0.87 9.78
C THR A 545 -0.12 0.72 10.72
N ALA A 546 -0.37 0.32 11.95
CA ALA A 546 0.62 0.15 13.01
C ALA A 546 0.95 -1.33 13.25
N SER A 547 1.78 -1.93 12.38
CA SER A 547 2.17 -3.35 12.49
C SER A 547 2.90 -3.67 13.79
N GLU A 548 3.61 -2.70 14.36
CA GLU A 548 4.30 -2.79 15.64
C GLU A 548 3.36 -2.92 16.85
N ARG A 549 2.06 -2.66 16.69
CA ARG A 549 1.07 -2.96 17.72
C ARG A 549 0.62 -4.41 17.63
N TYR A 550 0.73 -5.13 18.73
CA TYR A 550 0.56 -6.57 18.79
C TYR A 550 -0.68 -7.12 18.05
N MET A 551 -1.85 -6.51 18.24
CA MET A 551 -3.08 -7.03 17.61
C MET A 551 -3.13 -6.82 16.11
N PHE A 552 -2.41 -5.81 15.55
CA PHE A 552 -2.30 -5.70 14.11
C PHE A 552 -1.20 -6.60 13.54
N GLY A 553 -0.03 -6.68 14.20
CA GLY A 553 0.98 -7.67 13.85
C GLY A 553 0.43 -9.10 13.88
N LYS A 554 -0.31 -9.45 14.95
CA LYS A 554 -1.04 -10.73 15.02
C LYS A 554 -2.02 -10.92 13.87
N PHE A 555 -2.79 -9.88 13.53
CA PHE A 555 -3.73 -9.94 12.39
C PHE A 555 -2.99 -10.24 11.08
N MET A 556 -1.85 -9.62 10.82
CA MET A 556 -1.03 -9.89 9.63
C MET A 556 -0.58 -11.36 9.59
N VAL A 557 -0.03 -11.85 10.70
CA VAL A 557 0.41 -13.26 10.82
C VAL A 557 -0.75 -14.24 10.64
N ASP A 558 -1.89 -13.99 11.30
CA ASP A 558 -3.10 -14.83 11.19
C ASP A 558 -3.63 -14.84 9.74
N SER A 559 -3.63 -13.69 9.08
CA SER A 559 -4.13 -13.51 7.72
C SER A 559 -3.25 -14.24 6.70
N VAL A 560 -1.94 -14.04 6.70
CA VAL A 560 -1.05 -14.76 5.76
C VAL A 560 -1.04 -16.27 6.03
N SER A 561 -1.13 -16.68 7.30
CA SER A 561 -1.25 -18.10 7.66
C SER A 561 -2.55 -18.72 7.12
N TYR A 562 -3.64 -17.97 7.19
CA TYR A 562 -4.92 -18.40 6.61
C TYR A 562 -4.82 -18.55 5.08
N TRP A 563 -4.26 -17.56 4.37
CA TRP A 563 -4.09 -17.63 2.93
C TRP A 563 -3.14 -18.76 2.51
N ALA A 564 -2.03 -18.93 3.22
CA ALA A 564 -1.09 -20.02 2.96
C ALA A 564 -1.72 -21.41 3.14
N SER A 565 -2.47 -21.62 4.23
CA SER A 565 -3.03 -22.92 4.58
C SER A 565 -4.35 -23.24 3.88
N GLU A 566 -5.25 -22.28 3.71
CA GLU A 566 -6.57 -22.51 3.13
C GLU A 566 -6.56 -22.53 1.61
N TYR A 567 -5.67 -21.74 1.00
CA TYR A 567 -5.57 -21.61 -0.46
C TYR A 567 -4.31 -22.20 -1.05
N ASN A 568 -3.46 -22.85 -0.25
CA ASN A 568 -2.19 -23.46 -0.68
C ASN A 568 -1.29 -22.51 -1.46
N LEU A 569 -1.20 -21.25 -1.04
CA LEU A 569 -0.39 -20.25 -1.78
C LEU A 569 1.11 -20.53 -1.67
N ASP A 570 1.84 -20.25 -2.76
CA ASP A 570 3.28 -20.45 -2.89
C ASP A 570 4.10 -19.22 -2.50
N GLY A 571 3.45 -18.14 -2.08
CA GLY A 571 4.17 -16.99 -1.58
C GLY A 571 3.34 -15.73 -1.44
N PHE A 572 4.00 -14.67 -0.96
CA PHE A 572 3.40 -13.37 -0.71
C PHE A 572 4.35 -12.24 -1.11
N ARG A 573 3.81 -11.23 -1.81
CA ARG A 573 4.49 -9.95 -2.03
C ARG A 573 3.84 -8.91 -1.12
N PHE A 574 4.63 -8.25 -0.30
CA PHE A 574 4.16 -7.20 0.59
C PHE A 574 4.33 -5.83 -0.07
N ASP A 575 3.20 -5.20 -0.36
CA ASP A 575 3.14 -3.82 -0.78
C ASP A 575 3.72 -2.91 0.30
N LEU A 576 4.56 -1.94 -0.09
CA LEU A 576 5.24 -1.01 0.82
C LEU A 576 5.75 -1.69 2.11
N MET A 577 6.38 -2.85 1.98
CA MET A 577 6.87 -3.68 3.11
C MET A 577 7.73 -2.87 4.09
N GLY A 578 8.45 -1.87 3.59
CA GLY A 578 9.26 -0.96 4.40
C GLY A 578 8.48 -0.10 5.41
N LEU A 579 7.16 -0.06 5.34
CA LEU A 579 6.30 0.56 6.36
C LEU A 579 6.03 -0.35 7.55
N HIS A 580 6.20 -1.66 7.41
CA HIS A 580 6.01 -2.61 8.51
C HIS A 580 7.24 -2.68 9.41
N ASP A 581 7.04 -3.02 10.66
CA ASP A 581 8.14 -3.27 11.57
C ASP A 581 8.80 -4.63 11.28
N LEU A 582 10.09 -4.71 11.59
CA LEU A 582 10.91 -5.88 11.28
C LEU A 582 10.46 -7.13 12.04
N ALA A 583 10.03 -6.99 13.29
CA ALA A 583 9.64 -8.12 14.13
C ALA A 583 8.33 -8.78 13.65
N THR A 584 7.39 -7.98 13.16
CA THR A 584 6.17 -8.51 12.54
C THR A 584 6.49 -9.25 11.24
N MET A 585 7.41 -8.75 10.41
CA MET A 585 7.82 -9.47 9.20
C MET A 585 8.59 -10.76 9.48
N ASP A 586 9.39 -10.79 10.54
CA ASP A 586 10.05 -12.00 11.05
C ASP A 586 9.01 -13.05 11.49
N ALA A 587 7.99 -12.63 12.25
CA ALA A 587 6.89 -13.50 12.65
C ALA A 587 6.03 -14.00 11.46
N VAL A 588 5.87 -13.20 10.41
CA VAL A 588 5.22 -13.60 9.15
C VAL A 588 6.04 -14.70 8.47
N GLU A 589 7.35 -14.50 8.34
CA GLU A 589 8.26 -15.49 7.74
C GLU A 589 8.18 -16.83 8.49
N ASP A 590 8.33 -16.78 9.79
CA ASP A 590 8.22 -17.92 10.69
C ASP A 590 6.87 -18.68 10.53
N ALA A 591 5.76 -17.97 10.44
CA ALA A 591 4.43 -18.58 10.36
C ALA A 591 4.16 -19.19 8.99
N VAL A 592 4.52 -18.51 7.93
CA VAL A 592 4.31 -18.98 6.55
C VAL A 592 5.19 -20.17 6.26
N HIS A 593 6.48 -20.14 6.62
CA HIS A 593 7.39 -21.27 6.34
C HIS A 593 7.12 -22.52 7.19
N LYS A 594 6.45 -22.39 8.35
CA LYS A 594 5.92 -23.56 9.07
C LYS A 594 4.78 -24.25 8.34
N ILE A 595 4.05 -23.54 7.48
CA ILE A 595 2.95 -24.09 6.65
C ILE A 595 3.51 -24.57 5.32
N ASN A 596 4.26 -23.75 4.63
CA ASN A 596 4.87 -24.02 3.34
C ASN A 596 6.34 -23.58 3.33
N PRO A 597 7.30 -24.48 3.57
CA PRO A 597 8.74 -24.16 3.55
C PRO A 597 9.25 -23.62 2.22
N ASN A 598 8.51 -23.82 1.13
CA ASN A 598 8.87 -23.34 -0.22
C ASN A 598 8.27 -21.97 -0.54
N ALA A 599 7.42 -21.41 0.32
CA ALA A 599 6.75 -20.16 0.06
C ALA A 599 7.74 -19.01 -0.15
N ILE A 600 7.59 -18.25 -1.25
CA ILE A 600 8.43 -17.11 -1.55
C ILE A 600 7.84 -15.86 -0.88
N ILE A 601 8.59 -15.25 0.04
CA ILE A 601 8.18 -14.02 0.75
C ILE A 601 9.07 -12.88 0.31
N TYR A 602 8.47 -11.82 -0.22
CA TYR A 602 9.22 -10.64 -0.64
C TYR A 602 8.34 -9.38 -0.60
N GLY A 603 8.95 -8.22 -0.77
CA GLY A 603 8.19 -6.99 -0.83
C GLY A 603 9.01 -5.75 -1.16
N GLU A 604 8.31 -4.62 -1.16
CA GLU A 604 8.89 -3.31 -1.38
C GLU A 604 9.54 -2.79 -0.09
N GLY A 605 10.82 -3.05 0.05
CA GLY A 605 11.61 -2.65 1.22
C GLY A 605 12.10 -1.20 1.17
N TRP A 606 11.28 -0.27 0.72
CA TRP A 606 11.67 1.14 0.64
C TRP A 606 11.80 1.75 2.04
N THR A 607 12.72 2.69 2.21
CA THR A 607 12.84 3.47 3.45
C THR A 607 11.85 4.62 3.41
N MET A 608 10.77 4.52 4.18
CA MET A 608 9.70 5.51 4.20
C MET A 608 8.96 5.52 5.55
N GLY A 609 8.37 6.66 5.90
CA GLY A 609 7.62 6.81 7.15
C GLY A 609 8.44 6.53 8.41
N SER A 610 7.74 6.29 9.51
CA SER A 610 8.33 5.90 10.79
C SER A 610 7.35 5.06 11.59
N THR A 611 7.87 4.10 12.35
CA THR A 611 7.12 3.28 13.30
C THR A 611 6.89 4.00 14.62
N ILE A 612 5.88 3.58 15.38
CA ILE A 612 5.68 4.03 16.76
C ILE A 612 6.91 3.59 17.59
N GLY A 613 7.44 4.51 18.39
CA GLY A 613 8.64 4.25 19.19
C GLY A 613 9.94 4.08 18.40
N GLY A 614 9.91 4.23 17.06
CA GLY A 614 11.10 4.15 16.21
C GLY A 614 11.70 2.74 16.14
N VAL A 615 10.87 1.68 16.26
CA VAL A 615 11.35 0.30 16.10
C VAL A 615 11.83 0.06 14.66
N PRO A 616 12.77 -0.88 14.42
CA PRO A 616 13.28 -1.15 13.08
C PRO A 616 12.18 -1.52 12.08
N GLN A 617 12.29 -0.99 10.87
CA GLN A 617 11.38 -1.29 9.76
C GLN A 617 11.96 -2.37 8.84
N ALA A 618 11.10 -3.11 8.16
CA ALA A 618 11.45 -4.17 7.20
C ALA A 618 11.87 -3.58 5.85
N ASN A 619 12.85 -2.68 5.84
CA ASN A 619 13.39 -2.05 4.64
C ASN A 619 14.67 -2.74 4.15
N GLN A 620 15.11 -2.42 2.93
CA GLN A 620 16.30 -2.98 2.27
C GLN A 620 17.55 -2.98 3.17
N GLY A 621 17.71 -1.98 4.05
CA GLY A 621 18.84 -1.88 4.96
C GLY A 621 18.75 -2.74 6.21
N GLN A 622 17.59 -3.28 6.52
CA GLN A 622 17.29 -4.02 7.76
C GLN A 622 16.85 -5.48 7.51
N ILE A 623 16.26 -5.77 6.35
CA ILE A 623 15.64 -7.06 6.07
C ILE A 623 16.58 -8.25 6.24
N GLY A 624 17.85 -8.07 5.96
CA GLY A 624 18.87 -9.11 6.19
C GLY A 624 19.13 -9.48 7.65
N LYS A 625 18.38 -8.90 8.60
CA LYS A 625 18.36 -9.31 10.02
C LYS A 625 17.31 -10.38 10.31
N ILE A 626 16.36 -10.58 9.42
CA ILE A 626 15.46 -11.73 9.47
C ILE A 626 16.28 -12.96 9.06
N GLU A 627 16.38 -13.90 9.96
CA GLU A 627 17.10 -15.14 9.70
C GLU A 627 16.15 -16.10 8.98
N LYS A 628 16.66 -16.79 8.00
CA LYS A 628 15.95 -17.82 7.25
C LYS A 628 15.52 -18.94 8.19
N VAL A 629 14.26 -19.38 8.15
CA VAL A 629 13.80 -20.60 8.84
C VAL A 629 14.59 -21.80 8.33
N GLU A 630 15.01 -22.67 9.22
CA GLU A 630 15.72 -23.90 8.87
C GLU A 630 14.87 -24.75 7.90
N ASP A 631 15.50 -25.23 6.84
CA ASP A 631 14.87 -25.99 5.76
C ASP A 631 13.89 -25.21 4.84
N SER A 632 13.74 -23.89 4.98
CA SER A 632 12.98 -23.10 4.00
C SER A 632 13.79 -22.87 2.71
N ALA A 633 13.10 -22.53 1.61
CA ALA A 633 13.75 -22.25 0.32
C ALA A 633 14.52 -20.90 0.32
N GLY A 634 14.22 -19.98 1.21
CA GLY A 634 14.89 -18.69 1.33
C GLY A 634 14.36 -17.86 2.49
N ALA A 635 15.00 -16.71 2.75
CA ALA A 635 14.54 -15.69 3.68
C ALA A 635 13.67 -14.64 2.97
N VAL A 636 13.14 -13.66 3.73
CA VAL A 636 12.39 -12.54 3.14
C VAL A 636 13.26 -11.74 2.18
N SER A 637 12.79 -11.58 0.95
CA SER A 637 13.49 -10.89 -0.13
C SER A 637 12.94 -9.48 -0.36
N VAL A 638 13.72 -8.62 -1.01
CA VAL A 638 13.33 -7.25 -1.35
C VAL A 638 13.49 -6.96 -2.83
N PHE A 639 12.61 -6.13 -3.37
CA PHE A 639 12.81 -5.56 -4.70
C PHE A 639 14.07 -4.71 -4.77
N SER A 640 14.83 -4.86 -5.87
CA SER A 640 16.06 -4.13 -6.12
C SER A 640 15.81 -2.93 -7.04
N ASP A 641 15.64 -1.75 -6.46
CA ASP A 641 15.65 -0.48 -7.21
C ASP A 641 17.01 -0.24 -7.87
N ALA A 642 18.10 -0.77 -7.29
CA ALA A 642 19.43 -0.62 -7.81
C ALA A 642 19.59 -1.23 -9.21
N ILE A 643 19.14 -2.48 -9.43
CA ILE A 643 19.20 -3.10 -10.76
C ILE A 643 18.15 -2.53 -11.69
N ARG A 644 16.93 -2.27 -11.21
CA ARG A 644 15.83 -1.67 -11.99
C ARG A 644 16.30 -0.37 -12.65
N ASP A 645 16.71 0.60 -11.83
CA ASP A 645 17.13 1.92 -12.28
C ASP A 645 18.52 1.87 -12.95
N GLY A 646 19.37 0.95 -12.51
CA GLY A 646 20.65 0.67 -13.13
C GLY A 646 20.51 0.21 -14.57
N LEU A 647 19.51 -0.59 -14.91
CA LEU A 647 19.28 -1.10 -16.26
C LEU A 647 18.61 -0.08 -17.17
N LYS A 648 17.45 0.46 -16.81
CA LYS A 648 16.60 1.28 -17.70
C LYS A 648 16.60 2.79 -17.39
N GLY A 649 17.30 3.22 -16.33
CA GLY A 649 17.22 4.58 -15.77
C GLY A 649 16.12 4.70 -14.72
N SER A 650 16.19 5.78 -13.92
CA SER A 650 15.23 6.04 -12.85
C SER A 650 13.78 6.01 -13.35
N VAL A 651 12.91 5.37 -12.59
CA VAL A 651 11.46 5.34 -12.88
C VAL A 651 10.82 6.71 -12.67
N PHE A 652 11.42 7.56 -11.85
CA PHE A 652 10.98 8.94 -11.59
C PHE A 652 11.45 9.96 -12.64
N GLU A 653 12.21 9.52 -13.63
CA GLU A 653 12.73 10.35 -14.72
C GLU A 653 12.34 9.72 -16.05
N ALA A 654 11.25 10.17 -16.67
CA ALA A 654 10.74 9.59 -17.92
C ALA A 654 11.83 9.43 -19.01
N LEU A 655 12.73 10.40 -19.14
CA LEU A 655 13.83 10.41 -20.11
C LEU A 655 15.16 9.87 -19.54
N GLY A 656 15.18 9.45 -18.27
CA GLY A 656 16.36 8.89 -17.61
C GLY A 656 16.85 7.62 -18.30
N LYS A 657 18.16 7.48 -18.45
CA LYS A 657 18.83 6.36 -19.12
C LYS A 657 19.63 5.51 -18.14
N GLY A 658 19.67 4.22 -18.37
CA GLY A 658 20.43 3.25 -17.61
C GLY A 658 21.47 2.51 -18.47
N TYR A 659 21.86 1.34 -18.01
CA TYR A 659 22.91 0.52 -18.63
C TYR A 659 22.57 0.08 -20.05
N ILE A 660 21.33 -0.35 -20.28
CA ILE A 660 20.91 -0.93 -21.56
C ILE A 660 20.55 0.12 -22.62
N ASN A 661 20.37 1.38 -22.24
CA ASN A 661 19.78 2.40 -23.10
C ASN A 661 20.56 3.73 -23.13
N GLY A 662 21.89 3.68 -22.95
CA GLY A 662 22.78 4.79 -23.27
C GLY A 662 23.51 5.46 -22.09
N ALA A 663 23.40 4.93 -20.85
CA ALA A 663 24.13 5.41 -19.68
C ALA A 663 24.93 4.31 -18.97
N ALA A 664 25.49 3.38 -19.73
CA ALA A 664 26.12 2.18 -19.20
C ALA A 664 27.27 2.48 -18.22
N ALA A 665 28.21 3.35 -18.57
CA ALA A 665 29.41 3.60 -17.77
C ALA A 665 29.11 4.09 -16.33
N SER A 666 28.03 4.83 -16.14
CA SER A 666 27.60 5.34 -14.82
C SER A 666 26.79 4.32 -14.00
N ASN A 667 26.34 3.21 -14.60
CA ASN A 667 25.47 2.23 -13.96
C ASN A 667 26.12 0.84 -13.78
N VAL A 668 27.39 0.65 -14.15
CA VAL A 668 28.12 -0.63 -14.03
C VAL A 668 28.00 -1.21 -12.62
N SER A 669 28.27 -0.41 -11.57
CA SER A 669 28.25 -0.89 -10.18
C SER A 669 26.86 -1.34 -9.71
N LYS A 670 25.80 -0.67 -10.15
CA LYS A 670 24.41 -1.07 -9.84
C LYS A 670 24.04 -2.37 -10.52
N VAL A 671 24.45 -2.54 -11.79
CA VAL A 671 24.21 -3.78 -12.54
C VAL A 671 25.01 -4.94 -11.93
N GLN A 672 26.29 -4.73 -11.60
CA GLN A 672 27.10 -5.73 -10.89
C GLN A 672 26.50 -6.13 -9.53
N PHE A 673 25.98 -5.15 -8.78
CA PHE A 673 25.28 -5.41 -7.53
C PHE A 673 24.06 -6.32 -7.72
N GLY A 674 23.23 -6.07 -8.74
CA GLY A 674 22.08 -6.90 -9.07
C GLY A 674 22.49 -8.31 -9.55
N ILE A 675 23.44 -8.40 -10.49
CA ILE A 675 23.97 -9.69 -10.97
C ILE A 675 24.51 -10.51 -9.80
N ASN A 676 25.14 -9.89 -8.82
CA ASN A 676 25.69 -10.56 -7.63
C ASN A 676 24.66 -10.74 -6.49
N GLY A 677 23.37 -10.71 -6.81
CA GLY A 677 22.30 -11.04 -5.86
C GLY A 677 22.14 -10.09 -4.70
N GLY A 678 22.24 -8.78 -4.94
CA GLY A 678 22.05 -7.75 -3.90
C GLY A 678 23.27 -7.54 -3.00
N SER A 679 24.48 -7.88 -3.49
CA SER A 679 25.72 -7.68 -2.77
C SER A 679 26.78 -6.99 -3.65
N GLY A 680 27.62 -6.16 -3.06
CA GLY A 680 28.67 -5.43 -3.79
C GLY A 680 28.90 -4.02 -3.29
N THR A 681 29.54 -3.19 -4.13
CA THR A 681 29.84 -1.79 -3.86
C THR A 681 29.00 -0.85 -4.71
N GLY A 682 28.84 0.41 -4.29
CA GLY A 682 28.10 1.42 -5.04
C GLY A 682 26.60 1.49 -4.78
N VAL A 683 26.08 0.63 -3.92
CA VAL A 683 24.71 0.65 -3.38
C VAL A 683 24.78 0.74 -1.86
N SER A 684 23.87 1.49 -1.23
CA SER A 684 23.90 1.79 0.20
C SER A 684 23.36 0.67 1.10
N TRP A 685 22.73 -0.34 0.52
CA TRP A 685 22.15 -1.50 1.19
C TRP A 685 22.68 -2.81 0.59
N LYS A 686 22.48 -3.90 1.28
CA LYS A 686 22.78 -5.24 0.80
C LYS A 686 21.93 -6.29 1.53
N VAL A 687 21.73 -7.43 0.91
CA VAL A 687 21.03 -8.59 1.50
C VAL A 687 21.91 -9.84 1.44
N PRO A 688 21.76 -10.77 2.40
CA PRO A 688 22.45 -12.05 2.35
C PRO A 688 21.77 -13.01 1.38
N GLY A 689 22.45 -14.10 0.98
CA GLY A 689 21.85 -15.25 0.32
C GLY A 689 21.11 -14.95 -0.98
N ALA A 690 21.43 -13.84 -1.67
CA ALA A 690 20.72 -13.40 -2.86
C ALA A 690 19.19 -13.13 -2.64
N ALA A 691 18.80 -12.75 -1.42
CA ALA A 691 17.42 -12.42 -1.06
C ALA A 691 16.94 -11.12 -1.74
N VAL A 692 16.97 -11.10 -3.06
CA VAL A 692 16.64 -9.93 -3.89
C VAL A 692 15.80 -10.32 -5.09
N ILE A 693 14.79 -9.51 -5.37
CA ILE A 693 13.98 -9.61 -6.59
C ILE A 693 14.59 -8.66 -7.63
N ASN A 694 15.13 -9.22 -8.69
CA ASN A 694 15.70 -8.49 -9.82
C ASN A 694 14.65 -8.28 -10.89
N TYR A 695 14.45 -7.05 -11.34
CA TYR A 695 13.40 -6.71 -12.30
C TYR A 695 13.74 -5.47 -13.13
N MET A 696 13.05 -5.33 -14.26
CA MET A 696 13.08 -4.11 -15.08
C MET A 696 11.73 -3.39 -15.04
N SER A 697 10.62 -4.13 -15.00
CA SER A 697 9.28 -3.55 -14.91
C SER A 697 8.42 -4.29 -13.88
N ALA A 698 7.44 -3.58 -13.35
CA ALA A 698 6.35 -4.04 -12.53
C ALA A 698 5.07 -3.32 -12.99
N HIS A 699 3.94 -3.54 -12.30
CA HIS A 699 2.70 -2.82 -12.60
C HIS A 699 2.84 -1.30 -12.43
N ASP A 700 3.67 -0.85 -11.46
CA ASP A 700 4.00 0.54 -11.21
C ASP A 700 4.89 1.14 -12.31
N ASN A 701 4.67 2.42 -12.59
CA ASN A 701 5.39 3.21 -13.58
C ASN A 701 5.20 2.70 -15.03
N ASN A 702 5.99 3.23 -15.95
CA ASN A 702 5.90 2.83 -17.35
C ASN A 702 6.38 1.40 -17.57
N THR A 703 5.72 0.69 -18.49
CA THR A 703 6.25 -0.59 -18.99
C THR A 703 7.69 -0.41 -19.50
N LEU A 704 8.46 -1.50 -19.57
CA LEU A 704 9.82 -1.39 -20.12
C LEU A 704 9.81 -0.83 -21.54
N TRP A 705 8.89 -1.28 -22.40
CA TRP A 705 8.80 -0.86 -23.78
C TRP A 705 8.49 0.64 -23.93
N ASP A 706 7.57 1.15 -23.11
CA ASP A 706 7.20 2.57 -23.09
C ASP A 706 8.35 3.45 -22.56
N LYS A 707 9.01 3.00 -21.49
CA LYS A 707 10.19 3.67 -20.93
C LYS A 707 11.31 3.79 -21.97
N LEU A 708 11.59 2.71 -22.70
CA LEU A 708 12.59 2.73 -23.76
C LEU A 708 12.18 3.64 -24.93
N ALA A 709 10.88 3.68 -25.26
CA ALA A 709 10.38 4.57 -26.31
C ALA A 709 10.54 6.04 -25.95
N MET A 710 10.27 6.41 -24.68
CA MET A 710 10.42 7.79 -24.21
C MET A 710 11.89 8.20 -24.08
N ALA A 711 12.68 7.37 -23.40
CA ALA A 711 14.08 7.68 -23.10
C ALA A 711 14.97 7.67 -24.36
N ASN A 712 14.57 6.93 -25.38
CA ASN A 712 15.31 6.74 -26.63
C ASN A 712 14.39 6.98 -27.84
N ALA A 713 13.77 8.16 -27.91
CA ALA A 713 12.78 8.51 -28.94
C ALA A 713 13.33 8.40 -30.39
N ASP A 714 14.63 8.65 -30.57
CA ASP A 714 15.31 8.55 -31.88
C ASP A 714 15.75 7.11 -32.24
N ALA A 715 15.64 6.15 -31.28
CA ALA A 715 16.03 4.77 -31.53
C ALA A 715 15.03 4.06 -32.44
N THR A 716 15.55 3.25 -33.35
CA THR A 716 14.73 2.35 -34.18
C THR A 716 14.08 1.27 -33.30
N VAL A 717 13.05 0.63 -33.82
CA VAL A 717 12.41 -0.53 -33.15
C VAL A 717 13.47 -1.60 -32.84
N GLU A 718 14.35 -1.94 -33.80
CA GLU A 718 15.36 -2.98 -33.58
C GLU A 718 16.37 -2.59 -32.48
N GLN A 719 16.75 -1.32 -32.38
CA GLN A 719 17.61 -0.87 -31.28
C GLN A 719 16.92 -1.01 -29.92
N ARG A 720 15.62 -0.70 -29.83
CA ARG A 720 14.86 -0.90 -28.59
C ARG A 720 14.66 -2.39 -28.25
N LEU A 721 14.49 -3.23 -29.26
CA LEU A 721 14.47 -4.70 -29.09
C LEU A 721 15.82 -5.20 -28.55
N ALA A 722 16.95 -4.69 -29.06
CA ALA A 722 18.27 -5.02 -28.56
C ALA A 722 18.45 -4.61 -27.10
N MET A 723 17.99 -3.40 -26.72
CA MET A 723 18.01 -2.93 -25.32
C MET A 723 17.21 -3.87 -24.40
N ASN A 724 16.01 -4.28 -24.81
CA ASN A 724 15.18 -5.20 -24.03
C ASN A 724 15.89 -6.57 -23.90
N ARG A 725 16.37 -7.17 -24.99
CA ARG A 725 17.12 -8.43 -24.96
C ARG A 725 18.35 -8.40 -24.04
N LEU A 726 19.13 -7.32 -24.09
CA LEU A 726 20.29 -7.15 -23.20
C LEU A 726 19.88 -7.11 -21.73
N GLY A 727 18.80 -6.40 -21.41
CA GLY A 727 18.24 -6.38 -20.06
C GLY A 727 17.76 -7.75 -19.60
N ALA A 728 17.05 -8.47 -20.46
CA ALA A 728 16.56 -9.84 -20.18
C ALA A 728 17.71 -10.81 -19.89
N VAL A 729 18.80 -10.75 -20.66
CA VAL A 729 20.01 -11.56 -20.36
C VAL A 729 20.51 -11.24 -18.95
N ILE A 730 20.65 -9.95 -18.62
CA ILE A 730 21.16 -9.55 -17.30
C ILE A 730 20.27 -10.04 -16.18
N LEU A 731 18.95 -10.00 -16.31
CA LEU A 731 18.04 -10.55 -15.31
C LEU A 731 18.24 -12.06 -15.15
N MET A 732 18.31 -12.79 -16.26
CA MET A 732 18.35 -14.27 -16.22
C MET A 732 19.69 -14.86 -15.78
N ILE A 733 20.79 -14.11 -15.88
CA ILE A 733 22.09 -14.52 -15.33
C ILE A 733 22.31 -14.04 -13.89
N SER A 734 21.44 -13.17 -13.37
CA SER A 734 21.57 -12.62 -12.02
C SER A 734 21.28 -13.68 -10.96
N LYS A 735 22.04 -13.67 -9.86
CA LYS A 735 21.83 -14.54 -8.71
C LYS A 735 20.47 -14.13 -8.11
N GLY A 736 19.80 -13.70 -7.63
CA GLY A 736 18.48 -13.37 -7.13
C GLY A 736 17.35 -13.94 -7.97
N THR A 737 16.15 -13.62 -7.60
CA THR A 737 14.94 -14.08 -8.28
C THR A 737 14.57 -13.13 -9.41
N PRO A 738 14.51 -13.57 -10.68
CA PRO A 738 14.02 -12.74 -11.78
C PRO A 738 12.51 -12.55 -11.73
N PHE A 739 12.08 -11.33 -12.00
CA PHE A 739 10.71 -10.89 -11.98
C PHE A 739 10.47 -9.87 -13.08
N TRP A 740 9.28 -9.86 -13.70
CA TRP A 740 8.84 -8.80 -14.60
C TRP A 740 7.32 -8.74 -14.74
N GLN A 741 6.82 -7.56 -15.15
CA GLN A 741 5.43 -7.36 -15.47
C GLN A 741 5.02 -8.19 -16.71
N ALA A 742 3.90 -8.85 -16.64
CA ALA A 742 3.28 -9.58 -17.75
C ALA A 742 3.27 -8.73 -19.03
N GLY A 743 3.80 -9.29 -20.08
CA GLY A 743 3.89 -8.64 -21.39
C GLY A 743 5.18 -7.88 -21.65
N GLU A 744 6.12 -7.75 -20.70
CA GLU A 744 7.46 -7.22 -20.98
C GLU A 744 8.14 -8.01 -22.11
N GLU A 745 7.99 -9.34 -22.06
CA GLU A 745 8.51 -10.30 -23.05
C GLU A 745 7.77 -10.26 -24.39
N MET A 746 6.66 -9.54 -24.47
CA MET A 746 5.89 -9.37 -25.71
C MET A 746 5.66 -7.88 -26.06
N LEU A 747 6.47 -6.98 -25.52
CA LEU A 747 6.51 -5.56 -25.81
C LEU A 747 5.25 -4.80 -25.40
N ARG A 748 4.67 -5.16 -24.24
CA ARG A 748 3.48 -4.50 -23.69
C ARG A 748 3.68 -3.00 -23.59
N SER A 749 2.67 -2.26 -24.04
CA SER A 749 2.59 -0.80 -23.96
C SER A 749 1.27 -0.37 -23.34
N LYS A 750 1.27 0.73 -22.60
CA LYS A 750 0.10 1.35 -21.97
C LYS A 750 -0.09 2.78 -22.49
N PRO A 751 -0.59 2.97 -23.73
CA PRO A 751 -0.79 4.30 -24.30
C PRO A 751 -1.89 5.06 -23.55
N ASP A 752 -1.65 6.36 -23.28
CA ASP A 752 -2.58 7.24 -22.55
C ASP A 752 -3.71 7.81 -23.42
N GLY A 753 -3.75 7.46 -24.70
CA GLY A 753 -4.71 7.99 -25.69
C GLY A 753 -4.49 9.46 -26.08
N LYS A 754 -3.44 10.11 -25.54
CA LYS A 754 -3.09 11.52 -25.80
C LYS A 754 -1.76 11.66 -26.55
N GLY A 755 -1.14 10.54 -26.89
CA GLY A 755 0.15 10.46 -27.61
C GLY A 755 1.34 10.22 -26.68
N GLY A 756 1.11 9.93 -25.39
CA GLY A 756 2.04 9.48 -24.37
C GLY A 756 1.71 8.09 -23.84
N PHE A 757 2.21 7.79 -22.66
CA PHE A 757 2.03 6.52 -21.98
C PHE A 757 1.54 6.74 -20.54
N ASP A 758 0.71 5.84 -20.06
CA ASP A 758 0.15 5.88 -18.72
C ASP A 758 1.11 5.22 -17.73
N GLU A 759 1.76 6.04 -16.90
CA GLU A 759 2.70 5.57 -15.88
C GLU A 759 2.02 5.09 -14.58
N ASN A 760 0.73 5.43 -14.40
CA ASN A 760 -0.03 5.10 -13.19
C ASN A 760 -1.44 4.64 -13.55
N SER A 761 -1.53 3.50 -14.20
CA SER A 761 -2.75 2.97 -14.82
C SER A 761 -3.69 2.24 -13.86
N TYR A 762 -3.59 2.48 -12.53
CA TYR A 762 -4.31 1.73 -11.49
C TYR A 762 -5.84 1.73 -11.66
N SER A 763 -6.41 2.78 -12.22
CA SER A 763 -7.84 2.93 -12.49
C SER A 763 -8.14 3.29 -13.96
N SER A 764 -7.16 3.10 -14.84
CA SER A 764 -7.34 3.31 -16.28
C SER A 764 -8.18 2.20 -16.91
N SER A 765 -8.67 2.43 -18.12
CA SER A 765 -9.56 1.48 -18.75
C SER A 765 -8.87 0.14 -19.10
N ASP A 766 -9.71 -0.86 -19.39
CA ASP A 766 -9.24 -2.15 -19.89
C ASP A 766 -8.40 -2.02 -21.17
N GLU A 767 -8.67 -1.04 -22.03
CA GLU A 767 -7.90 -0.80 -23.27
C GLU A 767 -6.44 -0.43 -22.98
N VAL A 768 -6.17 0.25 -21.86
CA VAL A 768 -4.81 0.60 -21.42
C VAL A 768 -4.13 -0.61 -20.77
N ASN A 769 -4.87 -1.34 -19.95
CA ASN A 769 -4.29 -2.35 -19.05
C ASN A 769 -4.24 -3.79 -19.60
N ASN A 770 -5.10 -4.15 -20.53
CA ASN A 770 -5.16 -5.53 -21.04
C ASN A 770 -3.86 -6.02 -21.70
N ILE A 771 -3.60 -7.32 -21.58
CA ILE A 771 -2.63 -8.01 -22.42
C ILE A 771 -3.16 -8.08 -23.87
N VAL A 772 -2.37 -7.60 -24.82
CA VAL A 772 -2.69 -7.63 -26.25
C VAL A 772 -2.19 -8.94 -26.85
N TRP A 773 -2.89 -10.05 -26.59
CA TRP A 773 -2.49 -11.39 -27.03
C TRP A 773 -2.28 -11.52 -28.54
N ASN A 774 -3.01 -10.74 -29.36
CA ASN A 774 -2.86 -10.73 -30.81
C ASN A 774 -1.57 -10.05 -31.32
N ALA A 775 -0.77 -9.43 -30.42
CA ALA A 775 0.59 -8.99 -30.75
C ALA A 775 1.51 -10.18 -31.06
N LEU A 776 1.20 -11.37 -30.51
CA LEU A 776 1.85 -12.63 -30.87
C LEU A 776 1.32 -13.09 -32.24
N ALA A 777 1.97 -12.66 -33.31
CA ALA A 777 1.66 -13.02 -34.66
C ALA A 777 2.89 -13.65 -35.33
N PRO A 778 2.75 -14.48 -36.37
CA PRO A 778 3.87 -15.04 -37.08
C PRO A 778 4.86 -13.96 -37.58
N ASN A 779 6.12 -14.08 -37.23
CA ASN A 779 7.20 -13.14 -37.54
C ASN A 779 7.07 -11.73 -36.87
N SER A 780 6.16 -11.55 -35.90
CA SER A 780 6.10 -10.30 -35.14
C SER A 780 7.30 -10.13 -34.20
N ASP A 781 7.59 -8.88 -33.87
CA ASP A 781 8.64 -8.54 -32.89
C ASP A 781 8.29 -9.09 -31.49
N ALA A 782 7.00 -9.09 -31.13
CA ALA A 782 6.50 -9.65 -29.87
C ALA A 782 6.78 -11.15 -29.78
N LEU A 783 6.50 -11.91 -30.84
CA LEU A 783 6.76 -13.35 -30.84
C LEU A 783 8.28 -13.67 -30.79
N ARG A 784 9.10 -12.89 -31.52
CA ARG A 784 10.57 -13.04 -31.46
C ARG A 784 11.12 -12.73 -30.07
N MET A 785 10.61 -11.71 -29.41
CA MET A 785 11.03 -11.34 -28.07
C MET A 785 10.60 -12.38 -27.05
N MET A 786 9.33 -12.83 -27.10
CA MET A 786 8.83 -13.94 -26.27
C MET A 786 9.71 -15.20 -26.41
N SER A 787 10.05 -15.60 -27.65
CA SER A 787 10.91 -16.76 -27.88
C SER A 787 12.32 -16.56 -27.29
N TYR A 788 12.84 -15.34 -27.28
CA TYR A 788 14.12 -15.03 -26.66
C TYR A 788 14.07 -15.16 -25.12
N TYR A 789 13.01 -14.64 -24.46
CA TYR A 789 12.78 -14.84 -23.02
C TYR A 789 12.61 -16.32 -22.68
N GLN A 790 11.81 -17.05 -23.46
CA GLN A 790 11.64 -18.50 -23.31
C GLN A 790 13.00 -19.24 -23.33
N GLY A 791 13.86 -18.90 -24.27
CA GLY A 791 15.20 -19.47 -24.37
C GLY A 791 16.08 -19.13 -23.17
N LEU A 792 16.02 -17.87 -22.68
CA LEU A 792 16.77 -17.45 -21.50
C LEU A 792 16.28 -18.15 -20.22
N ILE A 793 14.97 -18.35 -20.07
CA ILE A 793 14.38 -19.07 -18.95
C ILE A 793 14.85 -20.54 -18.99
N ALA A 794 14.79 -21.18 -20.16
CA ALA A 794 15.28 -22.54 -20.34
C ALA A 794 16.78 -22.65 -20.01
N MET A 795 17.60 -21.70 -20.45
CA MET A 795 19.02 -21.60 -20.13
C MET A 795 19.24 -21.49 -18.62
N ARG A 796 18.52 -20.60 -17.92
CA ARG A 796 18.62 -20.44 -16.47
C ARG A 796 18.23 -21.71 -15.71
N LYS A 797 17.20 -22.42 -16.16
CA LYS A 797 16.77 -23.69 -15.57
C LYS A 797 17.78 -24.80 -15.77
N GLU A 798 18.38 -24.88 -16.94
CA GLU A 798 19.38 -25.94 -17.27
C GLU A 798 20.70 -25.69 -16.54
N TYR A 799 21.20 -24.48 -16.53
CA TYR A 799 22.52 -24.16 -15.96
C TYR A 799 22.39 -23.58 -14.54
N GLU A 800 22.51 -24.49 -13.54
CA GLU A 800 22.45 -24.14 -12.11
C GLU A 800 23.40 -23.00 -11.73
N ILE A 801 24.50 -22.81 -12.46
CA ILE A 801 25.51 -21.78 -12.20
C ILE A 801 24.93 -20.34 -12.23
N PHE A 802 23.80 -20.11 -12.91
CA PHE A 802 23.10 -18.82 -12.90
C PHE A 802 22.13 -18.66 -11.72
N ARG A 803 21.83 -19.74 -10.98
CA ARG A 803 20.91 -19.80 -9.85
C ARG A 803 21.60 -19.99 -8.51
N GLY A 804 22.87 -20.43 -8.50
CA GLY A 804 23.63 -20.67 -7.29
C GLY A 804 23.86 -19.40 -6.48
N ALA A 805 23.18 -19.27 -5.33
CA ALA A 805 23.24 -18.06 -4.51
C ALA A 805 24.55 -17.97 -3.72
N GLU A 806 24.96 -19.05 -3.07
CA GLU A 806 26.09 -19.05 -2.12
C GLU A 806 27.36 -19.70 -2.66
N ASP A 807 27.23 -20.76 -3.46
CA ASP A 807 28.36 -21.58 -3.96
C ASP A 807 28.97 -21.04 -5.26
N VAL A 808 28.35 -20.02 -5.88
CA VAL A 808 28.84 -19.41 -7.12
C VAL A 808 29.58 -18.11 -6.83
N THR A 809 30.83 -18.03 -7.28
CA THR A 809 31.61 -16.78 -7.30
C THR A 809 31.50 -16.11 -8.66
N ILE A 810 31.34 -14.79 -8.70
CA ILE A 810 31.32 -13.99 -9.94
C ILE A 810 32.52 -13.05 -9.96
N THR A 811 33.35 -13.21 -10.97
CA THR A 811 34.45 -12.28 -11.24
C THR A 811 34.07 -11.31 -12.34
N PHE A 812 34.00 -10.03 -12.01
CA PHE A 812 33.69 -8.97 -12.97
C PHE A 812 34.97 -8.35 -13.55
N THR A 813 35.03 -8.22 -14.86
CA THR A 813 36.08 -7.45 -15.56
C THR A 813 35.42 -6.31 -16.33
N ASN A 814 35.67 -5.07 -15.90
CA ASN A 814 35.18 -3.88 -16.59
C ASN A 814 35.97 -3.64 -17.87
N LEU A 815 35.24 -3.38 -18.96
CA LEU A 815 35.77 -3.07 -20.27
C LEU A 815 35.44 -1.61 -20.63
N SER A 816 35.84 -1.17 -21.84
CA SER A 816 35.53 0.20 -22.27
C SER A 816 34.07 0.46 -22.50
N GLY A 817 33.60 1.71 -22.29
CA GLY A 817 32.24 2.14 -22.61
C GLY A 817 31.16 1.56 -21.69
N GLY A 818 31.53 0.97 -20.52
CA GLY A 818 30.60 0.30 -19.63
C GLY A 818 30.34 -1.17 -19.96
N ALA A 819 30.98 -1.70 -21.00
CA ALA A 819 30.99 -3.15 -21.26
C ALA A 819 31.68 -3.90 -20.12
N MET A 820 31.33 -5.16 -19.91
CA MET A 820 31.94 -6.00 -18.88
C MET A 820 31.87 -7.48 -19.25
N SER A 821 32.79 -8.26 -18.69
CA SER A 821 32.63 -9.70 -18.63
C SER A 821 32.38 -10.18 -17.22
N CYS A 822 31.53 -11.19 -17.08
CA CYS A 822 31.16 -11.83 -15.81
C CYS A 822 31.55 -13.31 -15.91
N LEU A 823 32.58 -13.72 -15.18
CA LEU A 823 32.97 -15.13 -15.06
C LEU A 823 32.34 -15.72 -13.81
N PHE A 824 31.44 -16.66 -14.00
CA PHE A 824 30.78 -17.44 -12.96
C PHE A 824 31.58 -18.73 -12.75
N GLU A 825 31.86 -19.10 -11.51
CA GLU A 825 32.54 -20.34 -11.14
C GLU A 825 31.95 -20.90 -9.85
N ASN A 826 31.72 -22.20 -9.80
CA ASN A 826 31.27 -22.91 -8.59
C ASN A 826 32.31 -23.95 -8.12
N GLY A 827 32.14 -24.45 -6.90
CA GLY A 827 33.02 -25.46 -6.33
C GLY A 827 32.97 -26.84 -7.04
N LYS A 828 32.01 -27.02 -7.97
CA LYS A 828 31.85 -28.26 -8.76
C LYS A 828 32.65 -28.24 -10.09
N GLY A 829 33.34 -27.13 -10.36
CA GLY A 829 34.15 -26.95 -11.58
C GLY A 829 33.36 -26.50 -12.82
N GLN A 830 32.08 -26.18 -12.66
CA GLN A 830 31.28 -25.56 -13.71
C GLN A 830 31.66 -24.08 -13.85
N LYS A 831 31.68 -23.60 -15.08
CA LYS A 831 31.97 -22.20 -15.42
C LYS A 831 31.00 -21.67 -16.46
N ALA A 832 30.63 -20.42 -16.31
CA ALA A 832 29.94 -19.66 -17.36
C ALA A 832 30.63 -18.31 -17.54
N LEU A 833 30.73 -17.84 -18.77
CA LEU A 833 31.28 -16.52 -19.11
C LEU A 833 30.24 -15.74 -19.86
N VAL A 834 29.89 -14.55 -19.33
CA VAL A 834 28.96 -13.64 -20.00
C VAL A 834 29.71 -12.36 -20.38
N VAL A 835 29.62 -11.96 -21.64
CA VAL A 835 30.20 -10.72 -22.14
C VAL A 835 29.04 -9.78 -22.50
N LEU A 836 28.93 -8.67 -21.78
CA LEU A 836 27.88 -7.66 -21.94
C LEU A 836 28.46 -6.45 -22.70
N ASN A 837 27.85 -6.13 -23.83
CA ASN A 837 28.19 -4.95 -24.64
C ASN A 837 26.99 -3.99 -24.73
N PRO A 838 26.90 -2.96 -23.87
CA PRO A 838 25.82 -1.97 -23.92
C PRO A 838 26.06 -0.85 -24.96
N SER A 839 27.18 -0.87 -25.68
CA SER A 839 27.53 0.20 -26.61
C SER A 839 26.80 0.07 -27.94
N GLU A 840 26.75 1.17 -28.70
CA GLU A 840 26.15 1.19 -30.05
C GLU A 840 27.05 0.59 -31.14
N THR A 841 28.23 0.11 -30.75
CA THR A 841 29.20 -0.51 -31.66
C THR A 841 29.60 -1.90 -31.18
N ALA A 842 29.94 -2.77 -32.11
CA ALA A 842 30.42 -4.11 -31.79
C ALA A 842 31.70 -4.07 -30.94
N LEU A 843 31.84 -5.00 -30.03
CA LEU A 843 32.99 -5.20 -29.14
C LEU A 843 33.79 -6.42 -29.55
N THR A 844 35.10 -6.29 -29.68
CA THR A 844 35.97 -7.47 -29.80
C THR A 844 36.42 -7.95 -28.41
N TYR A 845 36.22 -9.23 -28.12
CA TYR A 845 36.61 -9.84 -26.84
C TYR A 845 37.50 -11.07 -27.07
N ALA A 846 38.54 -11.20 -26.27
CA ALA A 846 39.46 -12.36 -26.34
C ALA A 846 39.00 -13.46 -25.35
N LEU A 847 38.58 -14.58 -25.88
CA LEU A 847 38.26 -15.78 -25.09
C LEU A 847 39.52 -16.53 -24.70
N ASP A 848 39.61 -16.89 -23.43
CA ASP A 848 40.63 -17.81 -22.95
C ASP A 848 40.08 -19.25 -23.02
N GLY A 849 40.63 -20.04 -23.93
CA GLY A 849 40.15 -21.40 -24.18
C GLY A 849 38.94 -21.49 -25.13
N LYS A 850 38.31 -22.64 -25.10
CA LYS A 850 37.11 -22.96 -25.88
C LYS A 850 35.88 -22.89 -25.02
N TRP A 851 34.79 -22.32 -25.58
CA TRP A 851 33.54 -22.10 -24.91
C TRP A 851 32.36 -22.45 -25.81
N ASN A 852 31.30 -23.03 -25.22
CA ASN A 852 30.02 -23.27 -25.87
C ASN A 852 29.13 -22.07 -25.78
N LEU A 853 28.81 -21.42 -26.90
CA LEU A 853 27.89 -20.30 -26.97
C LEU A 853 26.45 -20.81 -26.87
N VAL A 854 25.65 -20.28 -25.93
CA VAL A 854 24.24 -20.66 -25.70
C VAL A 854 23.28 -19.51 -25.85
N ALA A 855 23.77 -18.27 -25.81
CA ALA A 855 22.96 -17.08 -26.16
C ALA A 855 23.80 -16.01 -26.85
N ASP A 856 23.19 -15.33 -27.84
CA ASP A 856 23.77 -14.21 -28.58
C ASP A 856 22.75 -13.06 -28.74
N ALA A 857 22.98 -12.13 -29.66
CA ALA A 857 22.11 -10.96 -29.89
C ALA A 857 20.66 -11.33 -30.26
N THR A 858 20.40 -12.52 -30.78
CA THR A 858 19.13 -12.91 -31.40
C THR A 858 18.58 -14.26 -30.96
N HIS A 859 19.42 -15.12 -30.42
CA HIS A 859 19.07 -16.47 -29.97
C HIS A 859 19.48 -16.70 -28.54
N ALA A 860 18.67 -17.40 -27.78
CA ALA A 860 18.98 -17.91 -26.45
C ALA A 860 18.38 -19.31 -26.27
N GLY A 861 19.00 -20.14 -25.44
CA GLY A 861 18.48 -21.47 -25.13
C GLY A 861 19.53 -22.40 -24.51
N THR A 862 19.22 -23.69 -24.52
CA THR A 862 20.11 -24.75 -24.01
C THR A 862 20.95 -25.37 -25.10
N ALA A 863 20.57 -25.20 -26.37
CA ALA A 863 21.31 -25.69 -27.50
C ALA A 863 22.60 -24.87 -27.72
N VAL A 864 23.73 -25.59 -27.96
CA VAL A 864 24.98 -24.92 -28.32
C VAL A 864 24.87 -24.36 -29.73
N LEU A 865 24.94 -23.03 -29.82
CA LEU A 865 24.88 -22.28 -31.08
C LEU A 865 26.20 -22.41 -31.86
N ALA A 866 27.32 -22.34 -31.13
CA ALA A 866 28.66 -22.49 -31.68
C ALA A 866 29.68 -22.85 -30.59
N GLU A 867 30.79 -23.51 -30.96
CA GLU A 867 32.00 -23.57 -30.14
C GLU A 867 32.92 -22.42 -30.58
N GLU A 868 33.22 -21.50 -29.67
CA GLU A 868 34.05 -20.32 -29.96
C GLU A 868 35.33 -20.30 -29.13
N SER A 869 36.38 -19.71 -29.68
CA SER A 869 37.67 -19.50 -29.01
C SER A 869 38.44 -18.35 -29.62
N GLY A 870 39.47 -17.82 -28.93
CA GLY A 870 40.30 -16.72 -29.40
C GLY A 870 39.53 -15.41 -29.46
N SER A 871 39.59 -14.71 -30.60
CA SER A 871 38.94 -13.39 -30.74
C SER A 871 37.47 -13.51 -31.24
N VAL A 872 36.52 -13.05 -30.48
CA VAL A 872 35.09 -13.06 -30.83
C VAL A 872 34.51 -11.65 -30.89
N THR A 873 33.45 -11.48 -31.67
CA THR A 873 32.70 -10.24 -31.77
C THR A 873 31.42 -10.33 -30.98
N VAL A 874 31.16 -9.36 -30.10
CA VAL A 874 29.88 -9.17 -29.40
C VAL A 874 29.21 -7.97 -30.05
N ASP A 875 28.00 -8.19 -30.60
CA ASP A 875 27.29 -7.16 -31.36
C ASP A 875 26.95 -5.93 -30.49
N ALA A 876 26.59 -4.82 -31.15
CA ALA A 876 26.13 -3.62 -30.46
C ALA A 876 24.90 -3.91 -29.61
N CYS A 877 24.81 -3.34 -28.42
CA CYS A 877 23.70 -3.48 -27.48
C CYS A 877 23.27 -4.95 -27.30
N SER A 878 24.20 -5.85 -26.99
CA SER A 878 23.96 -7.29 -26.91
C SER A 878 24.81 -7.96 -25.85
N ALA A 879 24.59 -9.27 -25.70
CA ALA A 879 25.39 -10.12 -24.86
C ALA A 879 25.76 -11.42 -25.61
N LYS A 880 26.84 -12.06 -25.18
CA LYS A 880 27.14 -13.47 -25.46
C LYS A 880 27.25 -14.23 -24.15
N VAL A 881 26.54 -15.36 -24.07
CA VAL A 881 26.56 -16.25 -22.90
C VAL A 881 27.21 -17.57 -23.30
N TYR A 882 28.23 -17.91 -22.57
CA TYR A 882 29.02 -19.14 -22.78
C TYR A 882 28.98 -20.04 -21.57
N VAL A 883 29.01 -21.35 -21.80
CA VAL A 883 29.13 -22.37 -20.76
C VAL A 883 30.28 -23.32 -21.12
N ASN A 884 30.90 -23.97 -20.11
CA ASN A 884 31.98 -24.97 -20.33
C ASN A 884 31.43 -26.39 -20.47
#